data_3a594bceb616bd77894816a2efe3f728
#
_entry.id   3a594bceb616bd77894816a2efe3f728
#
_cell.length_a   1.000
_cell.length_b   1.000
_cell.length_c   1.000
_cell.angle_alpha   90.00
_cell.angle_beta   90.00
_cell.angle_gamma   90.00
#
_symmetry.space_group_name_H-M   'P 1'
#
loop_
_entity.id
_entity.type
_entity.pdbx_description
1 polymer ?
#
loop_
_entity_poly.entity_id
_entity_poly.type
_entity_poly.pdbx_seq_one_letter_code
_entity_poly.pdbx_strand_id
1 'polypeptide(L)'
;MEKIPMRSDSKKERITHSVCVGGPMTLHTIDGVIRRVRPIVLTDDDPAGWVIKARGKEYTPQRKLTMSLLGYCERDKTYSYDRLKYPLIREDFVETPDGKNRNTENRGKSGYRRASWDEALSLVAREIKRLQKTYGKETITACTSSHHSWGLVGYKISLFNRFFSMMGYTRIADNPDSWEGFHWGTPHSYGYYWRLGGPEPYDMLEMAMQNVETIICWSTDPDTSRGGYSAQESALWRWWMKEMGIQFIYIDPFNNYTSVKHADKWIGPRMGTDSAILEAIAYVWITEGLYDKEYIAQHGHRFEEFKNHILGLGPDGTAKTPKWAEELSLVPAMDIKAIARRWANSVTPGGSGMRGGFGGACRHSNGTEYARLMTLLFAMQGMGKPGRAFWSPACGAPMNYNFWFGGYSDPLSSIAKYPICDDAPVNSVEQVLYRPNLPDAILDGHYEWLGEGFCGGGVDLEFTRHVYPAPGYNKVHCFWRYGGSFMGTMLDTNKWVKMYKSPELEFVINQDIYMTPETRHADVILPACSNLERVDIGEVGNSGNGGYCSHSQTGNSWQVIVYQDKAIEPMWDSRSDFWIFSQVAARLGWGERFTEGRNEEQWAKRFWQFSDLPKHISWEDFKKKGYYIPPVSYKEENKDPKTGLYENWDRYPGFQWFAENRPCDTMNHKVFQEEGKLGTFSGKFEFVSESLLYWEPDDEARRPIPQYQDSWEGFKSLSADKYPFGLISPHPRFDYHTHYNQHAKWLWEIPKNRVIINGNPYLVCHINHKLAEQKGIKDGDVVRIFNDRGSCLMVARVTYRIYPETIHAYTSSGIYNPIEYGKYKSWDKGGSINVLTPGRLIGDYVPAMAPYSCNIDIEKCDPDPNFGQGFEHILDAIDKQQLETERPIRTSMEADMLFGEKEQWLREQLENKEAM
;
A
#
# COMPACT_ATOMS: atom_id res chain seq x y z
N MET A 1 -15.48 -42.73 6.25
CA MET A 1 -14.56 -41.74 6.86
C MET A 1 -14.43 -42.12 8.32
N GLU A 2 -13.44 -42.90 8.67
CA GLU A 2 -13.14 -43.19 10.06
C GLU A 2 -12.61 -41.93 10.74
N LYS A 3 -13.17 -41.68 11.95
CA LYS A 3 -12.73 -40.57 12.78
C LYS A 3 -11.30 -40.83 13.24
N ILE A 4 -10.36 -39.97 12.86
CA ILE A 4 -9.01 -39.99 13.41
C ILE A 4 -9.13 -39.92 14.94
N PRO A 5 -8.58 -40.89 15.71
CA PRO A 5 -8.71 -40.90 17.17
C PRO A 5 -7.98 -39.66 17.73
N MET A 6 -8.73 -38.76 18.34
CA MET A 6 -8.14 -37.74 19.17
C MET A 6 -7.49 -38.39 20.39
N ARG A 7 -6.17 -38.26 20.50
CA ARG A 7 -5.49 -38.62 21.74
C ARG A 7 -6.09 -37.83 22.90
N SER A 8 -6.57 -38.51 23.91
CA SER A 8 -7.24 -37.95 25.08
C SER A 8 -6.24 -37.57 26.17
N ASP A 9 -5.25 -36.75 25.86
CA ASP A 9 -4.58 -35.98 26.88
C ASP A 9 -5.09 -34.54 26.75
N SER A 10 -5.49 -33.94 27.87
CA SER A 10 -6.11 -32.62 27.96
C SER A 10 -5.17 -31.55 27.43
N LYS A 11 -5.07 -31.45 26.10
CA LYS A 11 -4.31 -30.39 25.45
C LYS A 11 -4.96 -29.05 25.76
N LYS A 12 -4.18 -28.14 26.29
CA LYS A 12 -4.66 -26.79 26.63
C LYS A 12 -4.88 -26.01 25.35
N GLU A 13 -6.12 -26.08 24.82
CA GLU A 13 -6.53 -25.28 23.69
C GLU A 13 -6.85 -23.85 24.14
N ARG A 14 -6.40 -22.89 23.39
CA ARG A 14 -6.71 -21.47 23.57
C ARG A 14 -7.15 -20.88 22.24
N ILE A 15 -8.25 -20.12 22.28
CA ILE A 15 -8.77 -19.37 21.14
C ILE A 15 -8.53 -17.89 21.43
N THR A 16 -7.86 -17.21 20.51
CA THR A 16 -7.61 -15.78 20.57
C THR A 16 -8.00 -15.12 19.24
N HIS A 17 -8.13 -13.81 19.24
CA HIS A 17 -8.40 -13.03 18.05
C HIS A 17 -7.26 -12.04 17.80
N SER A 18 -7.03 -11.73 16.54
CA SER A 18 -6.04 -10.76 16.14
C SER A 18 -6.46 -10.08 14.84
N VAL A 19 -5.79 -9.04 14.50
CA VAL A 19 -5.88 -8.39 13.18
C VAL A 19 -4.48 -8.11 12.66
N CYS A 20 -4.27 -8.38 11.39
CA CYS A 20 -3.02 -8.11 10.70
C CYS A 20 -3.31 -7.56 9.29
N VAL A 21 -2.28 -7.35 8.51
CA VAL A 21 -2.44 -6.91 7.10
C VAL A 21 -3.27 -7.86 6.24
N GLY A 22 -3.46 -9.10 6.68
CA GLY A 22 -4.32 -10.09 6.01
C GLY A 22 -5.79 -10.06 6.43
N GLY A 23 -6.16 -9.23 7.39
CA GLY A 23 -7.51 -9.10 7.93
C GLY A 23 -7.68 -9.60 9.37
N PRO A 24 -8.90 -9.52 9.90
CA PRO A 24 -9.22 -10.02 11.24
C PRO A 24 -9.29 -11.55 11.26
N MET A 25 -8.76 -12.15 12.31
CA MET A 25 -8.62 -13.59 12.39
C MET A 25 -8.90 -14.18 13.77
N THR A 26 -9.27 -15.44 13.77
CA THR A 26 -9.30 -16.33 14.96
C THR A 26 -8.09 -17.26 14.89
N LEU A 27 -7.39 -17.37 16.00
CA LEU A 27 -6.21 -18.20 16.19
C LEU A 27 -6.54 -19.35 17.15
N HIS A 28 -6.25 -20.56 16.74
CA HIS A 28 -6.31 -21.74 17.59
C HIS A 28 -4.91 -22.14 17.99
N THR A 29 -4.60 -22.03 19.26
CA THR A 29 -3.30 -22.38 19.83
C THR A 29 -3.48 -23.63 20.70
N ILE A 30 -2.65 -24.62 20.48
CA ILE A 30 -2.61 -25.86 21.30
C ILE A 30 -1.20 -25.99 21.84
N ASP A 31 -1.08 -26.12 23.14
CA ASP A 31 0.19 -26.25 23.86
C ASP A 31 1.22 -25.15 23.51
N GLY A 32 0.73 -23.92 23.36
CA GLY A 32 1.55 -22.74 23.00
C GLY A 32 1.97 -22.64 21.55
N VAL A 33 1.41 -23.48 20.65
CA VAL A 33 1.70 -23.44 19.21
C VAL A 33 0.43 -23.10 18.41
N ILE A 34 0.50 -22.15 17.51
CA ILE A 34 -0.61 -21.80 16.62
C ILE A 34 -0.82 -22.96 15.65
N ARG A 35 -1.97 -23.61 15.74
CA ARG A 35 -2.32 -24.74 14.87
C ARG A 35 -3.20 -24.36 13.71
N ARG A 36 -4.03 -23.33 13.88
CA ARG A 36 -5.00 -22.91 12.87
C ARG A 36 -5.20 -21.41 12.90
N VAL A 37 -5.29 -20.83 11.72
CA VAL A 37 -5.75 -19.46 11.47
C VAL A 37 -7.02 -19.54 10.64
N ARG A 38 -8.04 -18.79 11.01
CA ARG A 38 -9.32 -18.76 10.27
C ARG A 38 -10.00 -17.39 10.42
N PRO A 39 -10.96 -17.05 9.54
CA PRO A 39 -11.79 -15.86 9.71
C PRO A 39 -12.54 -15.89 11.06
N ILE A 40 -12.85 -14.72 11.59
CA ILE A 40 -13.83 -14.59 12.67
C ILE A 40 -15.19 -14.93 12.09
N VAL A 41 -15.88 -15.90 12.68
CA VAL A 41 -17.24 -16.30 12.33
C VAL A 41 -18.19 -15.66 13.34
N LEU A 42 -19.16 -14.89 12.83
CA LEU A 42 -20.12 -14.19 13.65
C LEU A 42 -21.13 -15.17 14.25
N THR A 43 -21.45 -14.97 15.51
CA THR A 43 -22.43 -15.76 16.27
C THR A 43 -23.82 -15.14 16.19
N ASP A 44 -24.84 -15.83 16.73
CA ASP A 44 -26.19 -15.29 16.79
C ASP A 44 -26.33 -14.08 17.72
N ASP A 45 -25.38 -13.92 18.66
CA ASP A 45 -25.30 -12.74 19.54
C ASP A 45 -24.68 -11.51 18.84
N ASP A 46 -24.09 -11.69 17.67
CA ASP A 46 -23.56 -10.57 16.89
C ASP A 46 -24.68 -9.92 16.07
N PRO A 47 -24.59 -8.61 15.79
CA PRO A 47 -25.61 -7.88 15.05
C PRO A 47 -25.94 -8.51 13.70
N ALA A 48 -27.15 -8.29 13.21
CA ALA A 48 -27.52 -8.60 11.84
C ALA A 48 -26.71 -7.76 10.87
N GLY A 49 -26.42 -8.31 9.69
CA GLY A 49 -25.80 -7.56 8.60
C GLY A 49 -26.77 -6.56 7.95
N TRP A 50 -26.20 -5.68 7.14
CA TRP A 50 -27.00 -4.81 6.27
C TRP A 50 -27.80 -5.62 5.23
N VAL A 51 -28.88 -5.02 4.75
CA VAL A 51 -29.67 -5.56 3.63
C VAL A 51 -29.76 -4.49 2.55
N ILE A 52 -29.28 -4.82 1.35
CA ILE A 52 -29.44 -3.98 0.16
C ILE A 52 -30.51 -4.60 -0.74
N LYS A 53 -31.51 -3.79 -1.10
CA LYS A 53 -32.52 -4.16 -2.08
C LYS A 53 -32.19 -3.54 -3.43
N ALA A 54 -31.90 -4.38 -4.42
CA ALA A 54 -31.58 -3.93 -5.75
C ALA A 54 -32.17 -4.89 -6.80
N ARG A 55 -32.83 -4.33 -7.80
CA ARG A 55 -33.36 -5.07 -8.97
C ARG A 55 -34.18 -6.31 -8.62
N GLY A 56 -35.06 -6.16 -7.60
CA GLY A 56 -35.96 -7.20 -7.13
C GLY A 56 -35.34 -8.31 -6.29
N LYS A 57 -34.09 -8.16 -5.86
CA LYS A 57 -33.40 -9.10 -4.97
C LYS A 57 -32.89 -8.40 -3.71
N GLU A 58 -32.67 -9.18 -2.66
CA GLU A 58 -32.05 -8.74 -1.41
C GLU A 58 -30.64 -9.33 -1.33
N TYR A 59 -29.67 -8.50 -0.89
CA TYR A 59 -28.28 -8.86 -0.72
C TYR A 59 -27.86 -8.55 0.70
N THR A 60 -27.13 -9.46 1.31
CA THR A 60 -26.65 -9.33 2.69
C THR A 60 -25.24 -9.90 2.81
N PRO A 61 -24.41 -9.38 3.72
CA PRO A 61 -23.06 -9.90 3.90
C PRO A 61 -23.07 -11.30 4.50
N GLN A 62 -21.99 -12.03 4.24
CA GLN A 62 -21.78 -13.32 4.91
C GLN A 62 -21.55 -13.09 6.41
N ARG A 63 -22.00 -14.04 7.26
CA ARG A 63 -21.79 -14.00 8.71
C ARG A 63 -20.38 -14.51 9.10
N LYS A 64 -19.40 -14.01 8.40
CA LYS A 64 -17.96 -14.21 8.70
C LYS A 64 -17.17 -13.03 8.13
N LEU A 65 -16.08 -12.68 8.79
CA LEU A 65 -15.20 -11.64 8.31
C LEU A 65 -14.29 -12.19 7.22
N THR A 66 -13.99 -11.39 6.23
CA THR A 66 -13.14 -11.81 5.12
C THR A 66 -11.66 -11.68 5.49
N MET A 67 -10.89 -12.70 5.16
CA MET A 67 -9.44 -12.70 5.24
C MET A 67 -8.85 -12.84 3.84
N SER A 68 -7.74 -12.13 3.59
CA SER A 68 -6.92 -12.38 2.41
C SER A 68 -6.11 -13.66 2.56
N LEU A 69 -5.56 -14.17 1.44
CA LEU A 69 -4.66 -15.32 1.49
C LEU A 69 -3.42 -15.05 2.35
N LEU A 70 -2.93 -13.81 2.36
CA LEU A 70 -1.83 -13.40 3.24
C LEU A 70 -2.18 -13.60 4.72
N GLY A 71 -3.43 -13.34 5.12
CA GLY A 71 -3.90 -13.57 6.49
C GLY A 71 -3.82 -15.03 6.91
N TYR A 72 -4.14 -15.96 6.01
CA TYR A 72 -3.97 -17.39 6.29
C TYR A 72 -2.50 -17.80 6.46
N CYS A 73 -1.58 -17.06 5.84
CA CYS A 73 -0.14 -17.29 5.95
C CYS A 73 0.48 -16.75 7.25
N GLU A 74 -0.28 -16.08 8.12
CA GLU A 74 0.29 -15.53 9.38
C GLU A 74 0.94 -16.59 10.24
N ARG A 75 0.40 -17.81 10.25
CA ARG A 75 1.03 -18.95 10.92
C ARG A 75 2.38 -19.30 10.30
N ASP A 76 2.44 -19.46 8.99
CA ASP A 76 3.67 -19.76 8.24
C ASP A 76 4.72 -18.66 8.46
N LYS A 77 4.32 -17.41 8.35
CA LYS A 77 5.17 -16.25 8.62
C LYS A 77 5.69 -16.20 10.06
N THR A 78 4.84 -16.50 11.03
CA THR A 78 5.22 -16.49 12.46
C THR A 78 6.32 -17.50 12.75
N TYR A 79 6.26 -18.67 12.14
CA TYR A 79 7.25 -19.74 12.29
C TYR A 79 8.30 -19.77 11.17
N SER A 80 8.38 -18.72 10.35
CA SER A 80 9.40 -18.63 9.31
C SER A 80 10.80 -18.64 9.92
N TYR A 81 11.69 -19.39 9.29
CA TYR A 81 13.06 -19.50 9.73
C TYR A 81 13.93 -18.26 9.40
N ASP A 82 13.41 -17.37 8.56
CA ASP A 82 13.99 -16.05 8.32
C ASP A 82 13.73 -15.07 9.48
N ARG A 83 13.06 -15.50 10.55
CA ARG A 83 12.78 -14.67 11.75
C ARG A 83 14.10 -14.29 12.43
N LEU A 84 14.19 -13.01 12.79
CA LEU A 84 15.24 -12.52 13.68
C LEU A 84 15.01 -13.07 15.08
N LYS A 85 16.00 -13.76 15.62
CA LYS A 85 15.90 -14.48 16.88
C LYS A 85 16.48 -13.70 18.05
N TYR A 86 17.56 -12.97 17.80
CA TYR A 86 18.41 -12.32 18.80
C TYR A 86 18.81 -10.94 18.32
N PRO A 87 19.17 -9.99 19.22
CA PRO A 87 19.86 -8.79 18.84
C PRO A 87 21.19 -9.12 18.13
N LEU A 88 21.47 -8.44 17.04
CA LEU A 88 22.64 -8.69 16.23
C LEU A 88 23.43 -7.38 16.05
N ILE A 89 24.76 -7.49 16.06
CA ILE A 89 25.66 -6.38 15.73
C ILE A 89 26.54 -6.85 14.58
N ARG A 90 26.73 -5.99 13.58
CA ARG A 90 27.60 -6.26 12.42
C ARG A 90 29.03 -6.57 12.91
N GLU A 91 29.62 -7.68 12.47
CA GLU A 91 30.88 -8.21 13.00
C GLU A 91 32.05 -7.24 12.91
N ASP A 92 32.12 -6.49 11.83
CA ASP A 92 33.19 -5.51 11.58
C ASP A 92 32.78 -4.07 11.93
N PHE A 93 31.64 -3.87 12.62
CA PHE A 93 31.26 -2.56 13.14
C PHE A 93 32.24 -2.15 14.27
N VAL A 94 32.80 -0.95 14.14
CA VAL A 94 33.71 -0.35 15.14
C VAL A 94 33.04 0.87 15.76
N GLU A 95 32.85 0.83 17.08
CA GLU A 95 32.39 2.02 17.81
C GLU A 95 33.58 2.99 17.96
N THR A 96 33.49 4.13 17.27
CA THR A 96 34.49 5.17 17.31
C THR A 96 33.92 6.48 17.88
N PRO A 97 34.70 7.25 18.68
CA PRO A 97 34.20 8.49 19.29
C PRO A 97 33.77 9.56 18.27
N ASP A 98 34.46 9.59 17.13
CA ASP A 98 34.20 10.56 16.04
C ASP A 98 33.25 10.05 14.96
N GLY A 99 32.72 8.82 15.10
CA GLY A 99 31.82 8.23 14.12
C GLY A 99 32.44 7.78 12.81
N LYS A 100 33.79 7.89 12.65
CA LYS A 100 34.50 7.58 11.40
C LYS A 100 35.12 6.19 11.39
N ASN A 101 35.50 5.72 10.20
CA ASN A 101 36.20 4.44 10.02
C ASN A 101 35.41 3.24 10.58
N ARG A 102 34.12 3.19 10.30
CA ARG A 102 33.19 2.16 10.79
C ARG A 102 32.91 1.04 9.81
N ASN A 103 33.76 0.91 8.77
CA ASN A 103 33.63 -0.11 7.73
C ASN A 103 32.21 -0.09 7.06
N THR A 104 31.67 1.11 6.82
CA THR A 104 30.31 1.27 6.25
C THR A 104 30.21 0.68 4.86
N GLU A 105 31.28 0.63 4.09
CA GLU A 105 31.40 0.01 2.77
C GLU A 105 31.12 -1.50 2.79
N ASN A 106 31.21 -2.13 3.96
CA ASN A 106 30.95 -3.56 4.14
C ASN A 106 29.47 -3.85 4.50
N ARG A 107 28.64 -2.84 4.73
CA ARG A 107 27.19 -3.05 4.97
C ARG A 107 26.57 -3.81 3.79
N GLY A 108 25.71 -4.79 4.11
CA GLY A 108 25.14 -5.71 3.15
C GLY A 108 26.06 -6.89 2.78
N LYS A 109 27.35 -6.88 3.20
CA LYS A 109 28.34 -7.92 2.90
C LYS A 109 28.84 -8.62 4.14
N SER A 110 29.08 -7.87 5.23
CA SER A 110 29.57 -8.41 6.50
C SER A 110 28.58 -9.38 7.14
N GLY A 111 29.11 -10.30 7.93
CA GLY A 111 28.38 -11.13 8.88
C GLY A 111 27.87 -10.34 10.09
N TYR A 112 27.18 -11.05 10.97
CA TYR A 112 26.65 -10.54 12.22
C TYR A 112 27.04 -11.45 13.37
N ARG A 113 27.30 -10.84 14.52
CA ARG A 113 27.42 -11.54 15.79
C ARG A 113 26.20 -11.33 16.67
N ARG A 114 25.85 -12.31 17.46
CA ARG A 114 24.82 -12.18 18.50
C ARG A 114 25.27 -11.21 19.59
N ALA A 115 24.34 -10.39 20.06
CA ALA A 115 24.51 -9.52 21.20
C ALA A 115 23.41 -9.79 22.25
N SER A 116 23.66 -9.45 23.50
CA SER A 116 22.59 -9.36 24.48
C SER A 116 21.72 -8.12 24.22
N TRP A 117 20.49 -8.13 24.72
CA TRP A 117 19.64 -6.94 24.68
C TRP A 117 20.30 -5.73 25.36
N ASP A 118 20.98 -5.96 26.49
CA ASP A 118 21.65 -4.86 27.19
C ASP A 118 22.78 -4.25 26.37
N GLU A 119 23.60 -5.09 25.74
CA GLU A 119 24.67 -4.65 24.85
C GLU A 119 24.12 -3.84 23.67
N ALA A 120 23.14 -4.38 22.94
CA ALA A 120 22.57 -3.75 21.73
C ALA A 120 21.87 -2.43 22.07
N LEU A 121 21.01 -2.42 23.10
CA LEU A 121 20.28 -1.20 23.50
C LEU A 121 21.20 -0.13 24.10
N SER A 122 22.25 -0.55 24.83
CA SER A 122 23.23 0.38 25.37
C SER A 122 24.08 0.99 24.24
N LEU A 123 24.46 0.21 23.22
CA LEU A 123 25.13 0.74 22.03
C LEU A 123 24.24 1.75 21.30
N VAL A 124 22.98 1.41 21.03
CA VAL A 124 22.01 2.33 20.40
C VAL A 124 21.89 3.63 21.18
N ALA A 125 21.72 3.56 22.50
CA ALA A 125 21.57 4.75 23.32
C ALA A 125 22.85 5.61 23.37
N ARG A 126 24.06 4.99 23.41
CA ARG A 126 25.35 5.72 23.36
C ARG A 126 25.50 6.45 22.04
N GLU A 127 25.24 5.77 20.92
CA GLU A 127 25.35 6.36 19.59
C GLU A 127 24.34 7.50 19.37
N ILE A 128 23.10 7.35 19.79
CA ILE A 128 22.11 8.44 19.77
C ILE A 128 22.63 9.65 20.55
N LYS A 129 23.11 9.44 21.79
CA LYS A 129 23.66 10.54 22.62
C LYS A 129 24.91 11.19 21.97
N ARG A 130 25.80 10.38 21.39
CA ARG A 130 26.98 10.89 20.68
C ARG A 130 26.58 11.77 19.50
N LEU A 131 25.69 11.26 18.63
CA LEU A 131 25.23 11.97 17.45
C LEU A 131 24.50 13.26 17.81
N GLN A 132 23.56 13.21 18.76
CA GLN A 132 22.85 14.40 19.22
C GLN A 132 23.77 15.45 19.84
N LYS A 133 24.82 15.01 20.57
CA LYS A 133 25.82 15.93 21.15
C LYS A 133 26.71 16.55 20.07
N THR A 134 27.05 15.81 19.02
CA THR A 134 27.98 16.25 17.97
C THR A 134 27.29 17.13 16.93
N TYR A 135 26.09 16.76 16.51
CA TYR A 135 25.43 17.35 15.34
C TYR A 135 24.04 17.94 15.63
N GLY A 136 23.44 17.61 16.78
CA GLY A 136 22.05 18.00 17.08
C GLY A 136 21.05 16.85 16.90
N LYS A 137 19.80 17.06 17.31
CA LYS A 137 18.73 16.04 17.26
C LYS A 137 18.35 15.67 15.82
N GLU A 138 18.44 16.62 14.91
CA GLU A 138 18.11 16.50 13.49
C GLU A 138 19.00 15.51 12.74
N THR A 139 20.13 15.15 13.31
CA THR A 139 21.05 14.17 12.70
C THR A 139 20.47 12.75 12.62
N ILE A 140 19.42 12.49 13.37
CA ILE A 140 18.74 11.20 13.38
C ILE A 140 17.51 11.31 12.50
N THR A 141 17.38 10.39 11.54
CA THR A 141 16.13 10.19 10.81
C THR A 141 15.60 8.77 11.02
N ALA A 142 14.31 8.62 10.92
CA ALA A 142 13.66 7.34 11.06
C ALA A 142 12.49 7.19 10.11
N CYS A 143 12.22 5.97 9.70
CA CYS A 143 11.08 5.66 8.87
C CYS A 143 10.50 4.29 9.19
N THR A 144 9.20 4.16 9.07
CA THR A 144 8.49 2.90 9.20
C THR A 144 7.71 2.58 7.92
N SER A 145 7.48 1.31 7.65
CA SER A 145 6.46 0.88 6.71
C SER A 145 5.08 1.12 7.32
N SER A 146 4.17 1.69 6.54
CA SER A 146 2.83 2.05 7.04
C SER A 146 2.01 0.86 7.53
N HIS A 147 2.36 -0.35 7.11
CA HIS A 147 1.56 -1.54 7.37
C HIS A 147 2.34 -2.65 8.09
N HIS A 148 3.49 -2.31 8.63
CA HIS A 148 4.38 -3.25 9.31
C HIS A 148 3.77 -3.82 10.59
N SER A 149 3.36 -2.97 11.50
CA SER A 149 2.72 -3.40 12.74
C SER A 149 1.24 -3.03 12.70
N TRP A 150 0.42 -4.04 12.86
CA TRP A 150 -1.01 -3.90 12.92
C TRP A 150 -1.47 -3.86 14.38
N GLY A 151 -2.41 -3.01 14.67
CA GLY A 151 -2.85 -2.67 16.01
C GLY A 151 -2.52 -1.23 16.35
N LEU A 152 -3.37 -0.57 17.13
CA LEU A 152 -3.30 0.87 17.31
C LEU A 152 -2.17 1.30 18.24
N VAL A 153 -1.79 0.49 19.22
CA VAL A 153 -0.66 0.78 20.10
C VAL A 153 0.64 0.74 19.29
N GLY A 154 0.86 -0.33 18.53
CA GLY A 154 2.09 -0.54 17.75
C GLY A 154 2.18 0.20 16.41
N TYR A 155 1.14 0.94 16.02
CA TYR A 155 1.09 1.55 14.69
C TYR A 155 1.97 2.81 14.55
N LYS A 156 2.32 3.15 13.31
CA LYS A 156 3.22 4.28 13.00
C LYS A 156 2.76 5.63 13.54
N ILE A 157 1.47 5.91 13.50
CA ILE A 157 0.92 7.16 14.04
C ILE A 157 0.84 7.18 15.57
N SER A 158 1.09 6.05 16.21
CA SER A 158 1.08 5.85 17.65
C SER A 158 2.50 5.68 18.20
N LEU A 159 2.97 4.44 18.27
CA LEU A 159 4.22 4.08 18.91
C LEU A 159 5.44 4.77 18.29
N PHE A 160 5.55 4.71 16.96
CA PHE A 160 6.63 5.34 16.23
C PHE A 160 6.63 6.86 16.45
N ASN A 161 5.50 7.51 16.24
CA ASN A 161 5.37 8.96 16.43
C ASN A 161 5.68 9.37 17.87
N ARG A 162 5.18 8.61 18.85
CA ARG A 162 5.44 8.91 20.24
C ARG A 162 6.94 8.90 20.57
N PHE A 163 7.63 7.81 20.16
CA PHE A 163 9.05 7.65 20.46
C PHE A 163 9.91 8.72 19.76
N PHE A 164 9.78 8.82 18.44
CA PHE A 164 10.66 9.70 17.67
C PHE A 164 10.34 11.18 17.89
N SER A 165 9.08 11.56 18.14
CA SER A 165 8.75 12.95 18.49
C SER A 165 9.31 13.34 19.86
N MET A 166 9.31 12.42 20.84
CA MET A 166 9.96 12.69 22.13
C MET A 166 11.48 12.82 22.02
N MET A 167 12.09 12.01 21.16
CA MET A 167 13.53 12.03 20.91
C MET A 167 13.97 13.30 20.18
N GLY A 168 13.15 13.81 19.28
CA GLY A 168 13.48 14.81 18.27
C GLY A 168 14.26 14.17 17.11
N TYR A 169 13.78 14.35 15.88
CA TYR A 169 14.36 13.71 14.70
C TYR A 169 13.95 14.43 13.41
N THR A 170 14.77 14.31 12.37
CA THR A 170 14.39 14.69 11.02
C THR A 170 13.34 13.73 10.49
N ARG A 171 12.15 14.25 10.26
CA ARG A 171 11.01 13.47 9.75
C ARG A 171 11.20 13.12 8.29
N ILE A 172 10.78 11.95 7.89
CA ILE A 172 10.63 11.58 6.47
C ILE A 172 9.17 11.81 6.10
N ALA A 173 8.94 12.64 5.09
CA ALA A 173 7.61 12.91 4.57
C ALA A 173 6.97 11.62 4.04
N ASP A 174 5.72 11.42 4.45
CA ASP A 174 4.98 10.21 4.14
C ASP A 174 4.40 10.23 2.72
N ASN A 175 4.50 9.09 2.08
CA ASN A 175 3.57 8.57 1.11
C ASN A 175 3.39 9.33 -0.22
N PRO A 176 4.45 9.79 -0.88
CA PRO A 176 4.33 10.19 -2.29
C PRO A 176 4.24 8.99 -3.24
N ASP A 177 4.33 7.77 -2.72
CA ASP A 177 4.49 6.52 -3.46
C ASP A 177 3.21 5.68 -3.59
N SER A 178 2.06 6.20 -3.15
CA SER A 178 0.81 5.42 -3.18
C SER A 178 -0.21 5.91 -4.18
N TRP A 179 -0.14 7.17 -4.59
CA TRP A 179 -1.24 7.80 -5.33
C TRP A 179 -0.77 8.73 -6.44
N GLU A 180 0.48 8.85 -6.60
CA GLU A 180 1.27 9.62 -7.56
C GLU A 180 0.47 10.66 -8.37
N GLY A 181 0.14 10.36 -9.63
CA GLY A 181 -0.56 11.30 -10.50
C GLY A 181 -1.92 11.75 -9.99
N PHE A 182 -2.62 10.90 -9.22
CA PHE A 182 -3.89 11.29 -8.60
C PHE A 182 -3.71 12.33 -7.52
N HIS A 183 -2.71 12.12 -6.66
CA HIS A 183 -2.42 13.00 -5.54
C HIS A 183 -2.03 14.41 -5.99
N TRP A 184 -1.23 14.49 -7.03
CA TRP A 184 -0.65 15.74 -7.54
C TRP A 184 -1.42 16.35 -8.72
N GLY A 185 -2.39 15.64 -9.25
CA GLY A 185 -3.18 16.09 -10.39
C GLY A 185 -4.59 16.54 -10.04
N THR A 186 -5.36 15.70 -9.35
CA THR A 186 -6.79 15.96 -9.12
C THR A 186 -7.10 17.23 -8.35
N PRO A 187 -6.29 17.72 -7.39
CA PRO A 187 -6.55 18.98 -6.71
C PRO A 187 -6.70 20.16 -7.66
N HIS A 188 -5.98 20.15 -8.77
CA HIS A 188 -6.01 21.19 -9.81
C HIS A 188 -7.25 21.14 -10.73
N SER A 189 -8.10 20.14 -10.61
CA SER A 189 -9.37 20.06 -11.33
C SER A 189 -10.57 19.95 -10.42
N TYR A 190 -10.35 19.46 -9.18
CA TYR A 190 -11.38 19.15 -8.20
C TYR A 190 -11.21 19.92 -6.88
N GLY A 191 -9.98 20.39 -6.59
CA GLY A 191 -9.69 21.23 -5.43
C GLY A 191 -9.45 20.50 -4.12
N TYR A 192 -9.48 19.18 -4.12
CA TYR A 192 -9.27 18.38 -2.92
C TYR A 192 -8.30 17.25 -3.15
N TYR A 193 -7.51 17.02 -2.15
CA TYR A 193 -6.87 15.77 -1.94
C TYR A 193 -7.91 14.79 -1.37
N TRP A 194 -8.51 14.01 -2.23
CA TRP A 194 -9.67 13.16 -1.96
C TRP A 194 -9.51 12.16 -0.81
N ARG A 195 -8.29 11.90 -0.33
CA ARG A 195 -8.06 10.89 0.69
C ARG A 195 -8.14 11.39 2.13
N LEU A 196 -7.83 12.64 2.39
CA LEU A 196 -7.64 13.16 3.73
C LEU A 196 -8.46 14.42 4.00
N GLY A 197 -9.71 14.39 3.69
CA GLY A 197 -10.59 15.47 4.06
C GLY A 197 -11.34 16.14 2.93
N GLY A 198 -11.15 15.67 1.69
CA GLY A 198 -12.02 16.01 0.58
C GLY A 198 -13.31 15.20 0.63
N PRO A 199 -14.42 15.71 0.08
CA PRO A 199 -15.62 14.92 -0.04
C PRO A 199 -15.34 13.68 -0.85
N GLU A 200 -15.80 12.56 -0.34
CA GLU A 200 -15.61 11.28 -1.00
C GLU A 200 -16.46 11.22 -2.26
N PRO A 201 -15.86 11.11 -3.44
CA PRO A 201 -16.59 11.12 -4.70
C PRO A 201 -17.16 9.74 -5.07
N TYR A 202 -17.46 8.90 -4.08
CA TYR A 202 -17.93 7.55 -4.30
C TYR A 202 -19.44 7.44 -4.16
N ASP A 203 -20.01 6.46 -4.85
CA ASP A 203 -21.32 5.94 -4.51
C ASP A 203 -21.23 4.91 -3.38
N MET A 204 -22.30 4.83 -2.60
CA MET A 204 -22.57 3.70 -1.73
C MET A 204 -22.81 2.45 -2.58
N LEU A 205 -22.47 1.28 -2.04
CA LEU A 205 -22.70 0.00 -2.70
C LEU A 205 -24.16 -0.16 -3.13
N GLU A 206 -25.13 0.26 -2.28
CA GLU A 206 -26.55 0.23 -2.61
C GLU A 206 -26.89 1.06 -3.84
N MET A 207 -26.40 2.32 -3.90
CA MET A 207 -26.64 3.20 -5.06
C MET A 207 -26.06 2.61 -6.34
N ALA A 208 -24.87 2.05 -6.24
CA ALA A 208 -24.21 1.40 -7.38
C ALA A 208 -25.02 0.18 -7.86
N MET A 209 -25.45 -0.69 -6.95
CA MET A 209 -26.22 -1.88 -7.29
C MET A 209 -27.59 -1.56 -7.88
N GLN A 210 -28.21 -0.46 -7.44
CA GLN A 210 -29.53 -0.02 -7.93
C GLN A 210 -29.45 0.64 -9.32
N ASN A 211 -28.42 1.46 -9.59
CA ASN A 211 -28.42 2.41 -10.70
C ASN A 211 -27.43 2.09 -11.82
N VAL A 212 -26.29 1.45 -11.52
CA VAL A 212 -25.19 1.27 -12.48
C VAL A 212 -25.54 0.29 -13.59
N GLU A 213 -25.20 0.63 -14.83
CA GLU A 213 -25.39 -0.22 -16.01
C GLU A 213 -24.08 -0.71 -16.61
N THR A 214 -23.04 0.11 -16.55
CA THR A 214 -21.70 -0.20 -17.05
C THR A 214 -20.65 0.24 -16.03
N ILE A 215 -19.57 -0.51 -15.88
CA ILE A 215 -18.42 -0.12 -15.08
C ILE A 215 -17.20 -0.09 -15.98
N ILE A 216 -16.46 1.02 -15.99
CA ILE A 216 -15.19 1.14 -16.66
C ILE A 216 -14.07 0.96 -15.62
N CYS A 217 -13.33 -0.13 -15.74
CA CYS A 217 -12.19 -0.45 -14.91
C CYS A 217 -10.91 -0.10 -15.68
N TRP A 218 -10.26 0.99 -15.30
CA TRP A 218 -9.08 1.48 -16.00
C TRP A 218 -7.82 1.17 -15.20
N SER A 219 -6.87 0.46 -15.81
CA SER A 219 -5.57 0.08 -15.22
C SER A 219 -5.68 -0.46 -13.80
N THR A 220 -6.51 -1.46 -13.56
CA THR A 220 -6.78 -1.98 -12.23
C THR A 220 -7.00 -3.48 -12.19
N ASP A 221 -6.51 -4.12 -11.12
CA ASP A 221 -6.72 -5.53 -10.80
C ASP A 221 -7.23 -5.70 -9.36
N PRO A 222 -8.48 -5.27 -9.05
CA PRO A 222 -8.96 -5.13 -7.69
C PRO A 222 -9.15 -6.45 -6.92
N ASP A 223 -9.24 -7.60 -7.60
CA ASP A 223 -9.38 -8.90 -6.95
C ASP A 223 -8.02 -9.50 -6.54
N THR A 224 -6.93 -9.00 -7.07
CA THR A 224 -5.61 -9.62 -6.89
C THR A 224 -4.56 -8.72 -6.31
N SER A 225 -4.47 -7.47 -6.75
CA SER A 225 -3.44 -6.53 -6.30
C SER A 225 -3.86 -5.66 -5.12
N ARG A 226 -5.08 -5.81 -4.66
CA ARG A 226 -5.65 -5.10 -3.53
C ARG A 226 -5.74 -6.04 -2.34
N GLY A 227 -4.63 -6.62 -2.00
CA GLY A 227 -4.54 -7.42 -0.81
C GLY A 227 -4.65 -6.53 0.42
N GLY A 228 -5.10 -7.00 1.47
CA GLY A 228 -5.16 -6.36 2.73
C GLY A 228 -6.55 -6.27 3.26
N TYR A 229 -6.60 -6.31 4.52
CA TYR A 229 -7.80 -6.38 5.31
C TYR A 229 -8.77 -7.43 4.73
N SER A 230 -9.95 -7.09 4.47
CA SER A 230 -10.98 -7.89 3.86
C SER A 230 -11.33 -7.40 2.44
N ALA A 231 -10.39 -6.75 1.76
CA ALA A 231 -10.65 -6.13 0.46
C ALA A 231 -11.14 -7.10 -0.63
N GLN A 232 -10.90 -8.38 -0.45
CA GLN A 232 -11.40 -9.41 -1.37
C GLN A 232 -12.91 -9.66 -1.25
N GLU A 233 -13.59 -9.12 -0.23
CA GLU A 233 -15.05 -9.22 -0.13
C GLU A 233 -15.75 -8.48 -1.27
N SER A 234 -15.20 -7.39 -1.75
CA SER A 234 -15.72 -6.68 -2.93
C SER A 234 -15.69 -7.51 -4.21
N ALA A 235 -14.93 -8.61 -4.25
CA ALA A 235 -15.02 -9.56 -5.34
C ALA A 235 -16.39 -10.23 -5.42
N LEU A 236 -17.01 -10.52 -4.27
CA LEU A 236 -18.40 -11.01 -4.21
C LEU A 236 -19.38 -9.96 -4.75
N TRP A 237 -19.18 -8.69 -4.42
CA TRP A 237 -20.04 -7.61 -4.92
C TRP A 237 -19.96 -7.48 -6.44
N ARG A 238 -18.77 -7.64 -7.03
CA ARG A 238 -18.60 -7.67 -8.50
C ARG A 238 -19.32 -8.86 -9.13
N TRP A 239 -19.35 -10.02 -8.49
CA TRP A 239 -20.16 -11.16 -8.95
C TRP A 239 -21.65 -10.83 -8.90
N TRP A 240 -22.16 -10.25 -7.82
CA TRP A 240 -23.56 -9.81 -7.74
C TRP A 240 -23.90 -8.83 -8.86
N MET A 241 -23.02 -7.89 -9.16
CA MET A 241 -23.20 -6.94 -10.26
C MET A 241 -23.22 -7.62 -11.63
N LYS A 242 -22.37 -8.62 -11.85
CA LYS A 242 -22.44 -9.43 -13.07
C LYS A 242 -23.78 -10.18 -13.18
N GLU A 243 -24.26 -10.78 -12.10
CA GLU A 243 -25.57 -11.46 -12.05
C GLU A 243 -26.74 -10.50 -12.31
N MET A 244 -26.58 -9.23 -11.99
CA MET A 244 -27.54 -8.16 -12.29
C MET A 244 -27.50 -7.70 -13.76
N GLY A 245 -26.57 -8.19 -14.57
CA GLY A 245 -26.38 -7.79 -15.94
C GLY A 245 -25.55 -6.51 -16.13
N ILE A 246 -24.88 -6.02 -15.10
CA ILE A 246 -23.97 -4.87 -15.20
C ILE A 246 -22.77 -5.29 -16.05
N GLN A 247 -22.44 -4.48 -17.06
CA GLN A 247 -21.31 -4.73 -17.96
C GLN A 247 -20.02 -4.14 -17.40
N PHE A 248 -18.92 -4.84 -17.63
CA PHE A 248 -17.58 -4.42 -17.22
C PHE A 248 -16.67 -4.23 -18.45
N ILE A 249 -16.13 -3.03 -18.60
CA ILE A 249 -15.13 -2.70 -19.61
C ILE A 249 -13.80 -2.51 -18.91
N TYR A 250 -12.79 -3.30 -19.27
CA TYR A 250 -11.44 -3.18 -18.74
C TYR A 250 -10.50 -2.56 -19.76
N ILE A 251 -9.78 -1.51 -19.36
CA ILE A 251 -8.77 -0.83 -20.16
C ILE A 251 -7.44 -0.94 -19.40
N ASP A 252 -6.56 -1.80 -19.88
CA ASP A 252 -5.28 -2.12 -19.23
C ASP A 252 -4.37 -2.82 -20.25
N PRO A 253 -3.08 -2.50 -20.34
CA PRO A 253 -2.14 -3.22 -21.19
C PRO A 253 -2.08 -4.74 -20.92
N PHE A 254 -2.45 -5.15 -19.71
CA PHE A 254 -2.55 -6.55 -19.32
C PHE A 254 -4.00 -6.94 -18.99
N ASN A 255 -4.54 -7.90 -19.72
CA ASN A 255 -5.80 -8.55 -19.37
C ASN A 255 -5.59 -9.37 -18.10
N ASN A 256 -5.67 -8.67 -16.97
CA ASN A 256 -5.30 -9.13 -15.65
C ASN A 256 -6.30 -10.15 -15.08
N TYR A 257 -6.06 -10.62 -13.88
CA TYR A 257 -6.85 -11.71 -13.29
C TYR A 257 -8.29 -11.31 -12.95
N THR A 258 -8.54 -10.06 -12.61
CA THR A 258 -9.90 -9.57 -12.41
C THR A 258 -10.64 -9.41 -13.72
N SER A 259 -9.98 -8.86 -14.73
CA SER A 259 -10.59 -8.67 -16.05
C SER A 259 -10.97 -9.98 -16.70
N VAL A 260 -10.12 -11.02 -16.62
CA VAL A 260 -10.44 -12.37 -17.11
C VAL A 260 -11.73 -12.94 -16.51
N LYS A 261 -12.08 -12.57 -15.27
CA LYS A 261 -13.29 -13.05 -14.61
C LYS A 261 -14.55 -12.25 -14.98
N HIS A 262 -14.40 -10.95 -15.15
CA HIS A 262 -15.55 -10.04 -15.13
C HIS A 262 -15.72 -9.24 -16.44
N ALA A 263 -14.68 -9.06 -17.27
CA ALA A 263 -14.76 -8.21 -18.45
C ALA A 263 -15.71 -8.74 -19.50
N ASP A 264 -16.63 -7.87 -19.94
CA ASP A 264 -17.39 -8.05 -21.17
C ASP A 264 -16.56 -7.57 -22.38
N LYS A 265 -15.70 -6.58 -22.17
CA LYS A 265 -14.73 -6.07 -23.15
C LYS A 265 -13.40 -5.78 -22.45
N TRP A 266 -12.30 -6.24 -23.02
CA TRP A 266 -10.95 -5.82 -22.66
C TRP A 266 -10.31 -5.06 -23.81
N ILE A 267 -9.60 -3.97 -23.49
CA ILE A 267 -8.85 -3.12 -24.41
C ILE A 267 -7.45 -2.95 -23.85
N GLY A 268 -6.43 -3.30 -24.61
CA GLY A 268 -5.02 -3.18 -24.25
C GLY A 268 -4.36 -2.01 -24.95
N PRO A 269 -4.26 -0.83 -24.33
CA PRO A 269 -3.56 0.30 -24.90
C PRO A 269 -2.05 0.14 -24.80
N ARG A 270 -1.32 0.87 -25.63
CA ARG A 270 0.10 1.13 -25.42
C ARG A 270 0.30 1.90 -24.12
N MET A 271 1.32 1.56 -23.35
CA MET A 271 1.60 2.17 -22.05
C MET A 271 1.82 3.68 -22.16
N GLY A 272 1.29 4.44 -21.19
CA GLY A 272 1.46 5.89 -21.09
C GLY A 272 0.66 6.71 -22.12
N THR A 273 -0.31 6.09 -22.80
CA THR A 273 -1.15 6.78 -23.80
C THR A 273 -2.60 6.97 -23.34
N ASP A 274 -2.88 6.70 -22.09
CA ASP A 274 -4.22 6.73 -21.49
C ASP A 274 -4.88 8.11 -21.65
N SER A 275 -4.14 9.18 -21.44
CA SER A 275 -4.61 10.56 -21.59
C SER A 275 -5.10 10.85 -23.01
N ALA A 276 -4.41 10.33 -24.04
CA ALA A 276 -4.83 10.50 -25.42
C ALA A 276 -6.19 9.85 -25.72
N ILE A 277 -6.45 8.69 -25.11
CA ILE A 277 -7.76 8.02 -25.24
C ILE A 277 -8.85 8.83 -24.54
N LEU A 278 -8.55 9.41 -23.36
CA LEU A 278 -9.50 10.27 -22.64
C LEU A 278 -9.84 11.54 -23.41
N GLU A 279 -8.85 12.21 -24.00
CA GLU A 279 -9.10 13.37 -24.87
C GLU A 279 -9.95 13.00 -26.09
N ALA A 280 -9.71 11.84 -26.70
CA ALA A 280 -10.50 11.35 -27.82
C ALA A 280 -11.94 10.99 -27.42
N ILE A 281 -12.16 10.50 -26.19
CA ILE A 281 -13.51 10.31 -25.64
C ILE A 281 -14.21 11.67 -25.48
N ALA A 282 -13.51 12.66 -24.92
CA ALA A 282 -14.03 14.03 -24.81
C ALA A 282 -14.37 14.61 -26.19
N TYR A 283 -13.54 14.38 -27.21
CA TYR A 283 -13.81 14.80 -28.58
C TYR A 283 -15.13 14.22 -29.11
N VAL A 284 -15.37 12.92 -28.94
CA VAL A 284 -16.63 12.27 -29.34
C VAL A 284 -17.81 12.90 -28.62
N TRP A 285 -17.70 13.09 -27.31
CA TRP A 285 -18.80 13.68 -26.52
C TRP A 285 -19.11 15.13 -26.92
N ILE A 286 -18.09 15.92 -27.19
CA ILE A 286 -18.26 17.32 -27.63
C ILE A 286 -18.90 17.36 -29.02
N THR A 287 -18.38 16.59 -29.98
CA THR A 287 -18.85 16.64 -31.38
C THR A 287 -20.23 16.00 -31.58
N GLU A 288 -20.56 14.98 -30.76
CA GLU A 288 -21.84 14.30 -30.81
C GLU A 288 -22.86 14.84 -29.79
N GLY A 289 -22.45 15.80 -28.94
CA GLY A 289 -23.31 16.42 -27.93
C GLY A 289 -23.71 15.48 -26.79
N LEU A 290 -22.85 14.52 -26.44
CA LEU A 290 -23.08 13.42 -25.49
C LEU A 290 -22.62 13.73 -24.06
N TYR A 291 -22.30 14.94 -23.71
CA TYR A 291 -22.00 15.36 -22.35
C TYR A 291 -23.21 16.05 -21.69
N ASP A 292 -23.21 16.08 -20.36
CA ASP A 292 -24.26 16.73 -19.56
C ASP A 292 -24.09 18.25 -19.59
N LYS A 293 -24.74 18.91 -20.57
CA LYS A 293 -24.61 20.35 -20.83
C LYS A 293 -25.09 21.20 -19.67
N GLU A 294 -26.16 20.79 -19.02
CA GLU A 294 -26.74 21.52 -17.88
C GLU A 294 -25.81 21.44 -16.68
N TYR A 295 -25.32 20.25 -16.38
CA TYR A 295 -24.37 20.03 -15.29
C TYR A 295 -23.08 20.85 -15.52
N ILE A 296 -22.51 20.83 -16.73
CA ILE A 296 -21.32 21.59 -17.06
C ILE A 296 -21.55 23.11 -16.98
N ALA A 297 -22.70 23.60 -17.39
CA ALA A 297 -23.04 25.01 -17.27
C ALA A 297 -23.08 25.47 -15.78
N GLN A 298 -23.53 24.60 -14.89
CA GLN A 298 -23.59 24.88 -13.44
C GLN A 298 -22.25 24.66 -12.73
N HIS A 299 -21.58 23.55 -13.00
CA HIS A 299 -20.47 23.02 -12.21
C HIS A 299 -19.10 23.04 -12.91
N GLY A 300 -19.04 23.39 -14.19
CA GLY A 300 -17.81 23.49 -14.96
C GLY A 300 -17.30 24.93 -15.00
N HIS A 301 -15.96 25.10 -14.92
CA HIS A 301 -15.28 26.37 -15.08
C HIS A 301 -14.38 26.33 -16.32
N ARG A 302 -14.48 27.32 -17.18
CA ARG A 302 -13.71 27.49 -18.44
C ARG A 302 -13.78 26.28 -19.38
N PHE A 303 -14.95 25.65 -19.47
CA PHE A 303 -15.16 24.48 -20.34
C PHE A 303 -14.97 24.78 -21.83
N GLU A 304 -15.31 25.99 -22.30
CA GLU A 304 -15.15 26.35 -23.72
C GLU A 304 -13.70 26.37 -24.16
N GLU A 305 -12.77 26.72 -23.30
CA GLU A 305 -11.33 26.68 -23.62
C GLU A 305 -10.82 25.25 -23.72
N PHE A 306 -11.23 24.37 -22.81
CA PHE A 306 -10.96 22.94 -22.93
C PHE A 306 -11.56 22.34 -24.19
N LYS A 307 -12.80 22.68 -24.49
CA LYS A 307 -13.48 22.26 -25.73
C LYS A 307 -12.71 22.70 -26.97
N ASN A 308 -12.24 23.96 -27.00
CA ASN A 308 -11.43 24.46 -28.10
C ASN A 308 -10.11 23.68 -28.23
N HIS A 309 -9.43 23.36 -27.13
CA HIS A 309 -8.25 22.51 -27.15
C HIS A 309 -8.58 21.13 -27.75
N ILE A 310 -9.63 20.47 -27.28
CA ILE A 310 -10.05 19.14 -27.77
C ILE A 310 -10.38 19.16 -29.27
N LEU A 311 -10.99 20.25 -29.77
CA LEU A 311 -11.35 20.39 -31.16
C LEU A 311 -10.18 20.83 -32.09
N GLY A 312 -8.97 21.08 -31.52
CA GLY A 312 -7.81 21.53 -32.26
C GLY A 312 -7.88 23.02 -32.62
N LEU A 313 -8.68 23.82 -31.94
CA LEU A 313 -8.77 25.26 -32.04
C LEU A 313 -7.84 25.99 -31.07
N GLY A 314 -7.14 25.21 -30.23
CA GLY A 314 -6.14 25.70 -29.29
C GLY A 314 -4.74 25.90 -29.92
N PRO A 315 -3.72 26.29 -29.12
CA PRO A 315 -2.39 26.64 -29.63
C PRO A 315 -1.67 25.54 -30.41
N ASP A 316 -1.93 24.26 -30.05
CA ASP A 316 -1.30 23.10 -30.69
C ASP A 316 -1.92 22.72 -32.05
N GLY A 317 -3.07 23.32 -32.41
CA GLY A 317 -3.76 23.11 -33.68
C GLY A 317 -4.19 21.68 -33.99
N THR A 318 -4.14 20.78 -32.97
CA THR A 318 -4.36 19.35 -33.15
C THR A 318 -5.69 18.92 -32.56
N ALA A 319 -6.64 18.51 -33.42
CA ALA A 319 -7.90 17.91 -32.96
C ALA A 319 -7.67 16.53 -32.38
N LYS A 320 -8.18 16.30 -31.18
CA LYS A 320 -7.97 15.08 -30.38
C LYS A 320 -8.92 13.96 -30.84
N THR A 321 -8.92 13.66 -32.13
CA THR A 321 -9.84 12.71 -32.74
C THR A 321 -9.56 11.28 -32.27
N PRO A 322 -10.53 10.35 -32.35
CA PRO A 322 -10.27 8.93 -32.12
C PRO A 322 -9.18 8.35 -33.03
N LYS A 323 -8.99 8.92 -34.25
CA LYS A 323 -7.90 8.48 -35.14
C LYS A 323 -6.53 8.94 -34.67
N TRP A 324 -6.41 10.17 -34.16
CA TRP A 324 -5.21 10.66 -33.51
C TRP A 324 -4.82 9.80 -32.30
N ALA A 325 -5.79 9.45 -31.46
CA ALA A 325 -5.54 8.59 -30.30
C ALA A 325 -5.19 7.14 -30.71
N GLU A 326 -5.75 6.62 -31.81
CA GLU A 326 -5.37 5.31 -32.36
C GLU A 326 -3.89 5.29 -32.77
N GLU A 327 -3.37 6.34 -33.37
CA GLU A 327 -1.96 6.44 -33.80
C GLU A 327 -1.00 6.36 -32.59
N LEU A 328 -1.40 6.90 -31.45
CA LEU A 328 -0.62 6.88 -30.21
C LEU A 328 -0.79 5.57 -29.43
N SER A 329 -2.03 5.19 -29.20
CA SER A 329 -2.39 4.11 -28.27
C SER A 329 -2.49 2.74 -28.91
N LEU A 330 -2.58 2.69 -30.24
CA LEU A 330 -2.93 1.51 -31.04
C LEU A 330 -4.30 0.90 -30.69
N VAL A 331 -5.12 1.60 -29.94
CA VAL A 331 -6.53 1.23 -29.72
C VAL A 331 -7.32 1.72 -30.93
N PRO A 332 -8.06 0.81 -31.64
CA PRO A 332 -8.80 1.23 -32.83
C PRO A 332 -9.76 2.37 -32.55
N ALA A 333 -9.79 3.36 -33.46
CA ALA A 333 -10.68 4.52 -33.33
C ALA A 333 -12.14 4.15 -33.15
N MET A 334 -12.56 3.04 -33.75
CA MET A 334 -13.93 2.51 -33.58
C MET A 334 -14.20 2.02 -32.18
N ASP A 335 -13.22 1.39 -31.48
CA ASP A 335 -13.36 0.98 -30.10
C ASP A 335 -13.42 2.20 -29.17
N ILE A 336 -12.59 3.24 -29.40
CA ILE A 336 -12.65 4.50 -28.65
C ILE A 336 -14.04 5.14 -28.77
N LYS A 337 -14.58 5.24 -29.99
CA LYS A 337 -15.94 5.74 -30.23
C LYS A 337 -17.00 4.89 -29.52
N ALA A 338 -16.86 3.56 -29.56
CA ALA A 338 -17.79 2.66 -28.92
C ALA A 338 -17.83 2.85 -27.39
N ILE A 339 -16.64 2.98 -26.75
CA ILE A 339 -16.53 3.27 -25.31
C ILE A 339 -17.15 4.61 -24.99
N ALA A 340 -16.78 5.67 -25.73
CA ALA A 340 -17.29 7.02 -25.51
C ALA A 340 -18.82 7.04 -25.53
N ARG A 341 -19.44 6.44 -26.55
CA ARG A 341 -20.89 6.36 -26.69
C ARG A 341 -21.53 5.47 -25.63
N ARG A 342 -20.89 4.33 -25.28
CA ARG A 342 -21.39 3.45 -24.24
C ARG A 342 -21.38 4.15 -22.88
N TRP A 343 -20.28 4.82 -22.52
CA TRP A 343 -20.18 5.56 -21.28
C TRP A 343 -21.24 6.67 -21.18
N ALA A 344 -21.41 7.48 -22.23
CA ALA A 344 -22.39 8.57 -22.23
C ALA A 344 -23.85 8.10 -22.16
N ASN A 345 -24.16 6.94 -22.76
CA ASN A 345 -25.53 6.42 -22.87
C ASN A 345 -25.88 5.39 -21.79
N SER A 346 -25.04 5.26 -20.74
CA SER A 346 -25.31 4.38 -19.59
C SER A 346 -24.94 5.06 -18.28
N VAL A 347 -25.55 4.59 -17.17
CA VAL A 347 -25.12 5.00 -15.84
C VAL A 347 -23.81 4.31 -15.52
N THR A 348 -22.73 5.06 -15.54
CA THR A 348 -21.38 4.53 -15.51
C THR A 348 -20.53 5.17 -14.42
N PRO A 349 -20.19 4.45 -13.34
CA PRO A 349 -19.05 4.77 -12.51
C PRO A 349 -17.77 4.20 -13.15
N GLY A 350 -16.66 4.72 -12.81
CA GLY A 350 -15.45 4.18 -13.37
C GLY A 350 -14.16 4.62 -12.71
N GLY A 351 -13.06 4.29 -13.36
CA GLY A 351 -11.76 4.71 -12.95
C GLY A 351 -11.27 4.04 -11.66
N SER A 352 -11.65 2.80 -11.41
CA SER A 352 -11.23 2.08 -10.19
C SER A 352 -9.70 1.95 -10.06
N GLY A 353 -8.97 1.99 -11.18
CA GLY A 353 -7.51 2.05 -11.21
C GLY A 353 -6.92 3.39 -10.77
N MET A 354 -7.75 4.36 -10.54
CA MET A 354 -7.34 5.66 -10.02
C MET A 354 -6.80 5.59 -8.60
N ARG A 355 -7.06 4.54 -7.88
CA ARG A 355 -6.36 4.24 -6.63
C ARG A 355 -4.91 3.83 -6.90
N GLY A 356 -4.17 4.73 -7.48
CA GLY A 356 -2.81 4.64 -7.96
C GLY A 356 -1.85 3.68 -7.28
N GLY A 357 -1.90 3.57 -5.97
CA GLY A 357 -1.04 2.67 -5.22
C GLY A 357 -1.13 1.20 -5.59
N PHE A 358 -2.12 0.79 -6.36
CA PHE A 358 -2.33 -0.60 -6.77
C PHE A 358 -1.96 -0.90 -8.22
N GLY A 359 -1.41 0.06 -8.88
CA GLY A 359 -1.17 0.08 -10.33
C GLY A 359 -1.99 1.18 -10.97
N GLY A 360 -1.88 1.34 -12.24
CA GLY A 360 -2.72 2.27 -12.96
C GLY A 360 -1.96 3.31 -13.76
N ALA A 361 -2.68 3.93 -14.68
CA ALA A 361 -2.16 4.92 -15.60
C ALA A 361 -1.56 6.16 -14.90
N CYS A 362 -1.95 6.43 -13.65
CA CYS A 362 -1.38 7.52 -12.86
C CYS A 362 0.07 7.30 -12.40
N ARG A 363 0.65 6.11 -12.64
CA ARG A 363 2.05 5.78 -12.32
C ARG A 363 3.03 6.04 -13.46
N HIS A 364 2.60 6.70 -14.49
CA HIS A 364 3.46 7.24 -15.55
C HIS A 364 3.88 8.68 -15.25
N SER A 365 4.90 9.18 -15.94
CA SER A 365 5.32 10.57 -15.82
C SER A 365 4.23 11.57 -16.26
N ASN A 366 3.29 11.15 -17.08
CA ASN A 366 2.10 11.89 -17.49
C ASN A 366 0.84 11.48 -16.69
N GLY A 367 1.02 10.81 -15.56
CA GLY A 367 -0.07 10.30 -14.75
C GLY A 367 -0.93 11.37 -14.09
N THR A 368 -0.39 12.55 -13.84
CA THR A 368 -1.14 13.74 -13.39
C THR A 368 -2.19 14.17 -14.40
N GLU A 369 -1.82 14.20 -15.66
CA GLU A 369 -2.73 14.57 -16.74
C GLU A 369 -3.82 13.53 -16.96
N TYR A 370 -3.47 12.23 -16.85
CA TYR A 370 -4.47 11.16 -16.81
C TYR A 370 -5.50 11.38 -15.69
N ALA A 371 -5.03 11.67 -14.49
CA ALA A 371 -5.90 11.84 -13.33
C ALA A 371 -6.85 13.06 -13.48
N ARG A 372 -6.33 14.16 -14.00
CA ARG A 372 -7.10 15.36 -14.26
C ARG A 372 -8.15 15.15 -15.36
N LEU A 373 -7.74 14.59 -16.50
CA LEU A 373 -8.67 14.28 -17.61
C LEU A 373 -9.77 13.31 -17.17
N MET A 374 -9.42 12.25 -16.44
CA MET A 374 -10.41 11.30 -15.90
C MET A 374 -11.44 12.02 -15.03
N THR A 375 -10.99 12.89 -14.12
CA THR A 375 -11.87 13.70 -13.28
C THR A 375 -12.82 14.56 -14.10
N LEU A 376 -12.31 15.25 -15.11
CA LEU A 376 -13.12 16.12 -15.98
C LEU A 376 -14.11 15.35 -16.85
N LEU A 377 -13.76 14.14 -17.30
CA LEU A 377 -14.71 13.29 -18.01
C LEU A 377 -15.87 12.87 -17.12
N PHE A 378 -15.62 12.55 -15.85
CA PHE A 378 -16.70 12.30 -14.91
C PHE A 378 -17.57 13.54 -14.69
N ALA A 379 -16.98 14.72 -14.60
CA ALA A 379 -17.72 15.96 -14.54
C ALA A 379 -18.61 16.15 -15.78
N MET A 380 -18.06 15.86 -16.99
CA MET A 380 -18.84 15.90 -18.24
C MET A 380 -20.05 14.95 -18.26
N GLN A 381 -20.05 13.92 -17.44
CA GLN A 381 -21.17 12.96 -17.32
C GLN A 381 -22.00 13.16 -16.05
N GLY A 382 -21.87 14.27 -15.34
CA GLY A 382 -22.68 14.59 -14.17
C GLY A 382 -22.24 13.84 -12.91
N MET A 383 -20.98 13.95 -12.57
CA MET A 383 -20.40 13.34 -11.37
C MET A 383 -21.21 13.66 -10.11
N GLY A 384 -21.52 12.64 -9.32
CA GLY A 384 -22.35 12.74 -8.12
C GLY A 384 -23.84 12.47 -8.35
N LYS A 385 -24.32 12.42 -9.59
CA LYS A 385 -25.64 11.85 -9.86
C LYS A 385 -25.65 10.36 -9.51
N PRO A 386 -26.77 9.77 -9.07
CA PRO A 386 -26.82 8.38 -8.64
C PRO A 386 -26.17 7.40 -9.62
N GLY A 387 -25.22 6.61 -9.17
CA GLY A 387 -24.46 5.65 -9.98
C GLY A 387 -23.34 6.25 -10.83
N ARG A 388 -23.13 7.55 -10.79
CA ARG A 388 -22.09 8.27 -11.56
C ARG A 388 -20.96 8.74 -10.65
N ALA A 389 -20.43 7.79 -9.89
CA ALA A 389 -19.32 8.04 -8.98
C ALA A 389 -17.99 8.10 -9.71
N PHE A 390 -17.07 8.77 -9.07
CA PHE A 390 -15.68 8.87 -9.52
C PHE A 390 -14.95 7.53 -9.49
N TRP A 391 -15.33 6.62 -8.61
CA TRP A 391 -14.74 5.31 -8.48
C TRP A 391 -15.73 4.17 -8.52
N SER A 392 -15.15 2.98 -8.67
CA SER A 392 -15.93 1.78 -8.74
C SER A 392 -16.84 1.60 -7.54
N PRO A 393 -17.93 0.86 -7.73
CA PRO A 393 -18.86 0.50 -6.66
C PRO A 393 -18.28 -0.48 -5.63
N ALA A 394 -16.96 -0.47 -5.42
CA ALA A 394 -16.31 -1.31 -4.41
C ALA A 394 -16.19 -0.66 -3.04
N CYS A 395 -16.68 0.56 -2.89
CA CYS A 395 -16.61 1.33 -1.65
C CYS A 395 -18.00 1.52 -1.06
N GLY A 396 -18.06 1.73 0.26
CA GLY A 396 -19.26 2.22 0.91
C GLY A 396 -20.35 1.18 1.15
N ALA A 397 -20.02 -0.01 1.63
CA ALA A 397 -21.03 -0.87 2.24
C ALA A 397 -21.67 -0.18 3.45
N PRO A 398 -22.97 -0.39 3.71
CA PRO A 398 -23.63 0.18 4.87
C PRO A 398 -22.93 -0.24 6.18
N MET A 399 -22.48 0.74 6.95
CA MET A 399 -21.84 0.55 8.24
C MET A 399 -22.37 1.56 9.24
N ASN A 400 -22.08 1.38 10.53
CA ASN A 400 -22.41 2.38 11.53
C ASN A 400 -21.34 3.47 11.59
N TYR A 401 -21.51 4.50 10.79
CA TYR A 401 -20.59 5.64 10.74
C TYR A 401 -20.62 6.52 12.00
N ASN A 402 -21.62 6.34 12.88
CA ASN A 402 -21.71 7.05 14.14
C ASN A 402 -20.95 6.35 15.27
N PHE A 403 -20.66 5.08 15.12
CA PHE A 403 -19.87 4.38 16.12
C PHE A 403 -18.44 4.90 16.07
N TRP A 404 -18.08 5.66 17.07
CA TRP A 404 -16.73 6.20 17.14
C TRP A 404 -15.76 5.21 17.79
N PHE A 405 -14.80 4.82 17.03
CA PHE A 405 -13.59 4.14 17.48
C PHE A 405 -12.41 4.78 16.73
N GLY A 406 -11.48 5.30 17.48
CA GLY A 406 -10.31 5.92 16.89
C GLY A 406 -9.42 4.91 16.22
N GLY A 407 -9.74 4.60 14.99
CA GLY A 407 -9.09 3.55 14.24
C GLY A 407 -7.83 3.97 13.53
N TYR A 408 -7.42 3.08 12.70
CA TYR A 408 -6.19 3.10 11.92
C TYR A 408 -5.93 4.37 11.10
N SER A 409 -6.98 5.01 10.59
CA SER A 409 -6.87 6.23 9.78
C SER A 409 -7.15 7.51 10.55
N ASP A 410 -7.52 7.41 11.81
CA ASP A 410 -7.75 8.58 12.63
C ASP A 410 -6.45 9.09 13.28
N PRO A 411 -5.89 10.21 12.82
CA PRO A 411 -4.68 10.77 13.41
C PRO A 411 -4.86 11.25 14.85
N LEU A 412 -6.12 11.39 15.33
CA LEU A 412 -6.42 11.78 16.69
C LEU A 412 -6.37 10.61 17.67
N SER A 413 -6.49 9.37 17.18
CA SER A 413 -6.46 8.17 17.98
C SER A 413 -5.09 7.50 17.99
N SER A 414 -4.25 7.96 18.90
CA SER A 414 -2.86 7.56 18.96
C SER A 414 -2.33 7.73 20.38
N ILE A 415 -1.44 6.84 20.81
CA ILE A 415 -0.71 7.03 22.09
C ILE A 415 0.21 8.26 22.06
N ALA A 416 0.31 8.94 20.95
CA ALA A 416 1.01 10.20 20.78
C ALA A 416 0.06 11.42 20.75
N LYS A 417 -1.23 11.23 21.00
CA LYS A 417 -2.26 12.27 20.91
C LYS A 417 -3.25 12.19 22.08
N TYR A 418 -3.73 13.38 22.50
CA TYR A 418 -4.88 13.44 23.41
C TYR A 418 -6.15 12.93 22.72
N PRO A 419 -7.08 12.27 23.43
CA PRO A 419 -7.08 11.99 24.87
C PRO A 419 -6.45 10.63 25.22
N ILE A 420 -5.88 9.90 24.27
CA ILE A 420 -5.31 8.56 24.53
C ILE A 420 -4.09 8.66 25.46
N CYS A 421 -3.18 9.61 25.21
CA CYS A 421 -2.05 9.89 26.10
C CYS A 421 -2.35 11.05 27.04
N ASP A 422 -1.57 11.14 28.11
CA ASP A 422 -1.60 12.26 29.05
C ASP A 422 -0.53 13.32 28.71
N ASP A 423 0.53 12.93 27.97
CA ASP A 423 1.59 13.80 27.47
C ASP A 423 1.78 13.56 25.95
N ALA A 424 1.18 14.43 25.13
CA ALA A 424 1.32 14.36 23.69
C ALA A 424 2.67 14.94 23.24
N PRO A 425 3.56 14.13 22.68
CA PRO A 425 4.88 14.60 22.26
C PRO A 425 4.79 15.48 21.01
N VAL A 426 5.64 16.53 21.01
CA VAL A 426 5.87 17.37 19.83
C VAL A 426 7.30 17.16 19.37
N ASN A 427 7.50 16.89 18.08
CA ASN A 427 8.83 16.83 17.50
C ASN A 427 9.47 18.24 17.52
N SER A 428 10.62 18.35 18.18
CA SER A 428 11.36 19.63 18.27
C SER A 428 12.19 19.95 17.03
N VAL A 429 12.18 19.07 16.02
CA VAL A 429 12.92 19.24 14.76
C VAL A 429 11.92 19.44 13.64
N GLU A 430 12.04 20.52 12.93
CA GLU A 430 11.16 20.86 11.80
C GLU A 430 11.67 20.33 10.47
N GLN A 431 12.96 19.99 10.40
CA GLN A 431 13.59 19.44 9.20
C GLN A 431 12.85 18.19 8.71
N VAL A 432 12.60 18.13 7.41
CA VAL A 432 11.93 17.04 6.73
C VAL A 432 12.78 16.54 5.57
N LEU A 433 12.76 15.23 5.33
CA LEU A 433 13.30 14.60 4.13
C LEU A 433 12.17 14.03 3.28
N TYR A 434 12.36 14.04 1.98
CA TYR A 434 11.41 13.44 1.08
C TYR A 434 11.77 11.97 0.82
N ARG A 435 10.83 11.04 1.04
CA ARG A 435 11.12 9.59 1.05
C ARG A 435 11.77 9.05 -0.23
N PRO A 436 11.29 9.37 -1.44
CA PRO A 436 11.91 8.89 -2.67
C PRO A 436 13.35 9.36 -2.85
N ASN A 437 13.67 10.54 -2.33
CA ASN A 437 14.97 11.19 -2.47
C ASN A 437 15.85 11.08 -1.23
N LEU A 438 15.51 10.23 -0.28
CA LEU A 438 16.38 9.96 0.86
C LEU A 438 17.81 9.56 0.44
N PRO A 439 18.00 8.69 -0.58
CA PRO A 439 19.35 8.40 -1.07
C PRO A 439 20.08 9.63 -1.62
N ASP A 440 19.41 10.51 -2.36
CA ASP A 440 20.00 11.75 -2.88
C ASP A 440 20.44 12.67 -1.75
N ALA A 441 19.57 12.90 -0.78
CA ALA A 441 19.86 13.74 0.37
C ALA A 441 21.09 13.27 1.16
N ILE A 442 21.24 11.97 1.36
CA ILE A 442 22.38 11.39 2.08
C ILE A 442 23.65 11.41 1.23
N LEU A 443 23.57 11.04 -0.06
CA LEU A 443 24.74 10.92 -0.93
C LEU A 443 25.31 12.28 -1.34
N ASP A 444 24.43 13.22 -1.69
CA ASP A 444 24.80 14.55 -2.17
C ASP A 444 24.88 15.57 -1.02
N GLY A 445 24.26 15.25 0.10
CA GLY A 445 24.25 16.10 1.30
C GLY A 445 23.46 17.40 1.14
N HIS A 446 22.74 17.56 0.06
CA HIS A 446 21.83 18.66 -0.22
C HIS A 446 20.72 18.19 -1.14
N TYR A 447 19.49 18.64 -0.88
CA TYR A 447 18.37 18.32 -1.73
C TYR A 447 17.27 19.38 -1.57
N GLU A 448 16.61 19.74 -2.67
CA GLU A 448 15.46 20.62 -2.67
C GLU A 448 14.28 19.96 -3.37
N TRP A 449 13.07 20.24 -2.88
CA TRP A 449 11.84 19.78 -3.51
C TRP A 449 10.70 20.75 -3.21
N LEU A 450 9.60 20.61 -3.95
CA LEU A 450 8.36 21.30 -3.72
C LEU A 450 7.27 20.32 -3.27
N GLY A 451 6.37 20.79 -2.44
CA GLY A 451 5.21 20.05 -1.97
C GLY A 451 5.40 19.29 -0.66
N GLU A 452 4.36 19.25 0.13
CA GLU A 452 4.38 18.64 1.46
C GLU A 452 4.11 17.14 1.49
N GLY A 453 3.96 16.48 0.36
CA GLY A 453 3.65 15.05 0.34
C GLY A 453 2.19 14.78 0.78
N PHE A 454 1.97 13.75 1.56
CA PHE A 454 0.68 13.13 1.83
C PHE A 454 -0.40 13.96 2.54
N CYS A 455 -0.14 15.16 2.92
CA CYS A 455 -1.04 15.91 3.81
C CYS A 455 -2.08 16.71 3.08
N GLY A 456 -3.22 16.18 2.76
CA GLY A 456 -4.41 16.86 2.27
C GLY A 456 -4.65 18.30 2.68
N GLY A 457 -3.70 19.16 2.38
CA GLY A 457 -3.85 20.60 2.41
C GLY A 457 -4.45 21.11 1.11
N GLY A 458 -4.56 22.41 0.99
CA GLY A 458 -4.93 23.07 -0.26
C GLY A 458 -3.85 22.88 -1.32
N VAL A 459 -4.17 23.22 -2.55
CA VAL A 459 -3.23 23.16 -3.69
C VAL A 459 -1.98 24.02 -3.48
N ASP A 460 -2.05 25.05 -2.64
CA ASP A 460 -0.93 25.89 -2.23
C ASP A 460 0.21 25.12 -1.55
N LEU A 461 -0.10 24.05 -0.80
CA LEU A 461 0.91 23.22 -0.15
C LEU A 461 1.74 22.41 -1.14
N GLU A 462 1.27 22.20 -2.37
CA GLU A 462 2.03 21.55 -3.43
C GLU A 462 3.21 22.40 -3.91
N PHE A 463 3.17 23.71 -3.69
CA PHE A 463 4.21 24.68 -4.10
C PHE A 463 5.11 25.12 -2.93
N THR A 464 4.94 24.55 -1.74
CA THR A 464 5.81 24.83 -0.59
C THR A 464 7.20 24.27 -0.84
N ARG A 465 8.21 25.16 -0.83
CA ARG A 465 9.61 24.77 -1.05
C ARG A 465 10.22 24.22 0.23
N HIS A 466 10.87 23.09 0.10
CA HIS A 466 11.66 22.46 1.13
C HIS A 466 13.11 22.33 0.71
N VAL A 467 14.01 22.54 1.65
CA VAL A 467 15.46 22.43 1.46
C VAL A 467 16.03 21.50 2.52
N TYR A 468 16.92 20.63 2.11
CA TYR A 468 17.70 19.78 3.01
C TYR A 468 19.20 20.04 2.82
N PRO A 469 20.01 20.24 3.86
CA PRO A 469 19.58 20.53 5.23
C PRO A 469 18.77 21.83 5.31
N ALA A 470 17.74 21.82 6.16
CA ALA A 470 16.97 23.03 6.38
C ALA A 470 17.83 24.11 7.08
N PRO A 471 17.57 25.41 6.87
CA PRO A 471 18.36 26.49 7.50
C PRO A 471 18.48 26.31 9.01
N GLY A 472 19.71 26.26 9.51
CA GLY A 472 20.02 26.08 10.94
C GLY A 472 20.08 24.64 11.41
N TYR A 473 19.86 23.65 10.54
CA TYR A 473 19.97 22.22 10.84
C TYR A 473 21.18 21.58 10.18
N ASN A 474 21.67 20.51 10.80
CA ASN A 474 22.74 19.66 10.27
C ASN A 474 22.19 18.54 9.38
N LYS A 475 23.10 17.85 8.67
CA LYS A 475 22.80 16.65 7.91
C LYS A 475 22.40 15.48 8.80
N VAL A 476 21.72 14.54 8.22
CA VAL A 476 21.40 13.24 8.82
C VAL A 476 22.66 12.34 8.77
N HIS A 477 22.99 11.73 9.91
CA HIS A 477 24.08 10.77 10.07
C HIS A 477 23.63 9.43 10.66
N CYS A 478 22.37 9.32 11.07
CA CYS A 478 21.79 8.10 11.58
C CYS A 478 20.45 7.80 10.93
N PHE A 479 20.26 6.57 10.51
CA PHE A 479 18.99 6.09 10.00
C PHE A 479 18.47 4.92 10.83
N TRP A 480 17.30 5.09 11.44
CA TRP A 480 16.60 4.02 12.15
C TRP A 480 15.43 3.53 11.29
N ARG A 481 15.59 2.34 10.75
CA ARG A 481 14.54 1.67 10.00
C ARG A 481 13.68 0.82 10.94
N TYR A 482 12.38 1.04 10.91
CA TYR A 482 11.39 0.34 11.72
C TYR A 482 10.44 -0.43 10.81
N GLY A 483 10.70 -1.71 10.64
CA GLY A 483 9.91 -2.67 9.87
C GLY A 483 9.81 -2.42 8.36
N GLY A 484 9.71 -3.50 7.62
CA GLY A 484 9.63 -3.52 6.17
C GLY A 484 10.96 -3.20 5.47
N SER A 485 10.95 -3.11 4.14
CA SER A 485 12.14 -2.82 3.36
C SER A 485 11.82 -1.85 2.23
N PHE A 486 12.58 -0.76 2.14
CA PHE A 486 12.56 0.13 0.98
C PHE A 486 13.41 -0.44 -0.16
N MET A 487 14.42 -1.23 0.16
CA MET A 487 15.14 -1.99 -0.86
C MET A 487 14.18 -2.97 -1.52
N GLY A 488 14.00 -2.81 -2.81
CA GLY A 488 13.04 -3.58 -3.61
C GLY A 488 11.65 -2.95 -3.71
N THR A 489 11.26 -2.01 -2.84
CA THR A 489 9.96 -1.32 -2.95
C THR A 489 10.06 0.10 -3.46
N MET A 490 11.14 0.81 -3.13
CA MET A 490 11.40 2.14 -3.65
C MET A 490 12.19 2.07 -4.95
N LEU A 491 12.05 3.11 -5.77
CA LEU A 491 12.70 3.23 -7.07
C LEU A 491 14.22 3.19 -6.93
N ASP A 492 14.91 2.71 -7.99
CA ASP A 492 16.37 2.63 -8.07
C ASP A 492 17.02 1.98 -6.83
N THR A 493 16.70 0.71 -6.60
CA THR A 493 17.23 -0.06 -5.45
C THR A 493 18.77 0.05 -5.34
N ASN A 494 19.48 0.17 -6.45
CA ASN A 494 20.93 0.30 -6.45
C ASN A 494 21.41 1.61 -5.81
N LYS A 495 20.65 2.68 -5.89
CA LYS A 495 20.92 3.95 -5.21
C LYS A 495 20.80 3.81 -3.69
N TRP A 496 19.81 3.03 -3.22
CA TRP A 496 19.66 2.68 -1.80
C TRP A 496 20.86 1.88 -1.29
N VAL A 497 21.39 0.93 -2.08
CA VAL A 497 22.63 0.20 -1.73
C VAL A 497 23.79 1.18 -1.54
N LYS A 498 23.94 2.16 -2.43
CA LYS A 498 24.98 3.19 -2.28
C LYS A 498 24.79 4.01 -1.01
N MET A 499 23.58 4.46 -0.75
CA MET A 499 23.23 5.24 0.44
C MET A 499 23.63 4.51 1.72
N TYR A 500 23.24 3.25 1.86
CA TYR A 500 23.59 2.47 3.05
C TYR A 500 25.08 2.29 3.25
N LYS A 501 25.85 2.26 2.18
CA LYS A 501 27.32 2.12 2.23
C LYS A 501 28.06 3.45 2.40
N SER A 502 27.34 4.55 2.37
CA SER A 502 27.94 5.88 2.52
C SER A 502 28.52 6.08 3.92
N PRO A 503 29.75 6.61 4.04
CA PRO A 503 30.32 6.99 5.35
C PRO A 503 29.56 8.15 6.03
N GLU A 504 28.76 8.91 5.28
CA GLU A 504 27.88 9.95 5.84
C GLU A 504 26.82 9.37 6.78
N LEU A 505 26.37 8.13 6.54
CA LEU A 505 25.54 7.37 7.49
C LEU A 505 26.45 6.68 8.52
N GLU A 506 26.77 7.36 9.60
CA GLU A 506 27.66 6.84 10.65
C GLU A 506 27.05 5.65 11.39
N PHE A 507 25.71 5.61 11.51
CA PHE A 507 25.03 4.55 12.27
C PHE A 507 23.67 4.19 11.66
N VAL A 508 23.45 2.89 11.47
CA VAL A 508 22.20 2.36 10.94
C VAL A 508 21.61 1.34 11.90
N ILE A 509 20.37 1.59 12.33
CA ILE A 509 19.60 0.70 13.20
C ILE A 509 18.47 0.09 12.38
N ASN A 510 18.26 -1.20 12.48
CA ASN A 510 17.07 -1.85 11.93
C ASN A 510 16.32 -2.60 13.03
N GLN A 511 15.02 -2.39 13.11
CA GLN A 511 14.11 -3.07 14.03
C GLN A 511 13.05 -3.76 13.20
N ASP A 512 13.12 -5.07 13.11
CA ASP A 512 12.23 -5.85 12.24
C ASP A 512 11.96 -7.24 12.84
N ILE A 513 11.01 -7.94 12.21
CA ILE A 513 10.66 -9.32 12.49
C ILE A 513 11.56 -10.28 11.70
N TYR A 514 11.97 -9.89 10.49
CA TYR A 514 12.66 -10.73 9.52
C TYR A 514 14.00 -10.12 9.07
N MET A 515 14.89 -11.00 8.59
CA MET A 515 16.12 -10.58 7.91
C MET A 515 15.76 -10.10 6.49
N THR A 516 15.37 -8.85 6.35
CA THR A 516 15.07 -8.22 5.06
C THR A 516 16.34 -7.76 4.34
N PRO A 517 16.30 -7.41 3.06
CA PRO A 517 17.43 -6.80 2.36
C PRO A 517 17.97 -5.55 3.05
N GLU A 518 17.08 -4.76 3.63
CA GLU A 518 17.43 -3.53 4.33
C GLU A 518 18.05 -3.83 5.70
N THR A 519 17.51 -4.81 6.41
CA THR A 519 18.06 -5.32 7.69
C THR A 519 19.51 -5.73 7.55
N ARG A 520 19.91 -6.33 6.40
CA ARG A 520 21.30 -6.70 6.13
C ARG A 520 22.28 -5.54 6.05
N HIS A 521 21.80 -4.33 5.88
CA HIS A 521 22.66 -3.14 5.79
C HIS A 521 22.75 -2.39 7.12
N ALA A 522 22.15 -2.92 8.19
CA ALA A 522 22.21 -2.30 9.52
C ALA A 522 23.53 -2.61 10.25
N ASP A 523 23.91 -1.72 11.16
CA ASP A 523 25.00 -1.94 12.11
C ASP A 523 24.51 -2.67 13.35
N VAL A 524 23.25 -2.37 13.76
CA VAL A 524 22.55 -3.04 14.87
C VAL A 524 21.16 -3.47 14.41
N ILE A 525 20.82 -4.71 14.73
CA ILE A 525 19.50 -5.29 14.43
C ILE A 525 18.80 -5.65 15.74
N LEU A 526 17.58 -5.14 15.90
CA LEU A 526 16.73 -5.36 17.07
C LEU A 526 15.54 -6.24 16.67
N PRO A 527 15.46 -7.50 17.15
CA PRO A 527 14.44 -8.45 16.76
C PRO A 527 13.09 -8.10 17.39
N ALA A 528 12.13 -7.71 16.56
CA ALA A 528 10.76 -7.47 16.98
C ALA A 528 9.94 -8.77 16.98
N CYS A 529 8.94 -8.86 17.84
CA CYS A 529 7.95 -9.93 17.79
C CYS A 529 6.79 -9.60 16.85
N SER A 530 6.08 -10.61 16.38
CA SER A 530 4.92 -10.43 15.50
C SER A 530 3.68 -9.93 16.27
N ASN A 531 2.64 -9.52 15.53
CA ASN A 531 1.34 -9.15 16.12
C ASN A 531 0.70 -10.29 16.93
N LEU A 532 1.06 -11.53 16.67
CA LEU A 532 0.48 -12.70 17.35
C LEU A 532 1.18 -12.98 18.69
N GLU A 533 2.27 -12.30 18.96
CA GLU A 533 3.14 -12.48 20.13
C GLU A 533 3.03 -11.33 21.15
N ARG A 534 2.15 -10.35 20.91
CA ARG A 534 1.95 -9.17 21.77
C ARG A 534 0.47 -8.82 21.92
N VAL A 535 0.17 -8.01 22.92
CA VAL A 535 -1.17 -7.45 23.13
C VAL A 535 -1.30 -6.13 22.37
N ASP A 536 -2.45 -5.93 21.72
CA ASP A 536 -2.82 -4.68 21.08
C ASP A 536 -4.35 -4.56 20.98
N ILE A 537 -4.85 -3.52 20.37
CA ILE A 537 -6.22 -3.35 19.93
C ILE A 537 -6.21 -2.88 18.48
N GLY A 538 -7.04 -3.48 17.66
CA GLY A 538 -7.09 -3.18 16.24
C GLY A 538 -8.50 -3.00 15.73
N GLU A 539 -8.64 -2.44 14.55
CA GLU A 539 -9.91 -2.20 13.90
C GLU A 539 -9.82 -2.52 12.42
N VAL A 540 -10.89 -3.06 11.88
CA VAL A 540 -11.09 -3.27 10.44
C VAL A 540 -12.47 -2.79 10.07
N GLY A 541 -12.60 -2.15 8.94
CA GLY A 541 -13.81 -1.49 8.53
C GLY A 541 -13.69 0.02 8.68
N ASN A 542 -14.78 0.71 8.76
CA ASN A 542 -14.74 2.14 8.95
C ASN A 542 -14.60 2.48 10.43
N SER A 543 -13.60 3.22 10.76
CA SER A 543 -13.40 3.70 12.10
C SER A 543 -13.45 5.22 12.14
N GLY A 544 -14.42 5.74 12.85
CA GLY A 544 -14.43 7.12 13.27
C GLY A 544 -14.37 8.17 12.17
N ASN A 545 -14.82 9.35 12.42
CA ASN A 545 -14.75 10.52 11.53
C ASN A 545 -15.52 10.47 10.21
N GLY A 546 -16.73 9.86 10.24
CA GLY A 546 -17.77 10.16 9.27
C GLY A 546 -17.34 10.20 7.81
N GLY A 547 -16.83 9.10 7.28
CA GLY A 547 -16.58 9.01 5.85
C GLY A 547 -15.15 9.21 5.38
N TYR A 548 -14.17 9.21 6.28
CA TYR A 548 -12.79 9.10 5.81
C TYR A 548 -12.59 7.79 5.09
N CYS A 549 -12.24 7.86 3.82
CA CYS A 549 -11.76 6.73 3.08
C CYS A 549 -10.48 6.20 3.70
N SER A 550 -10.61 5.33 4.66
CA SER A 550 -9.47 4.52 5.03
C SER A 550 -9.30 3.43 3.97
N HIS A 551 -8.10 2.90 3.84
CA HIS A 551 -7.87 1.67 3.09
C HIS A 551 -8.79 0.53 3.54
N SER A 552 -9.31 0.61 4.75
CA SER A 552 -10.17 -0.37 5.37
C SER A 552 -11.62 -0.31 4.93
N GLN A 553 -12.13 0.85 4.48
CA GLN A 553 -13.53 0.96 4.04
C GLN A 553 -13.82 0.25 2.75
N THR A 554 -12.85 0.18 1.88
CA THR A 554 -13.06 -0.34 0.54
C THR A 554 -13.05 -1.85 0.52
N GLY A 555 -14.20 -2.43 0.33
CA GLY A 555 -14.37 -3.86 0.19
C GLY A 555 -14.73 -4.61 1.47
N ASN A 556 -15.10 -3.92 2.54
CA ASN A 556 -15.54 -4.51 3.80
C ASN A 556 -17.05 -4.40 3.96
N SER A 557 -17.68 -5.47 4.43
CA SER A 557 -19.09 -5.49 4.82
C SER A 557 -19.33 -5.26 6.31
N TRP A 558 -18.28 -5.35 7.11
CA TRP A 558 -18.37 -5.28 8.55
C TRP A 558 -17.31 -4.35 9.13
N GLN A 559 -17.70 -3.53 10.08
CA GLN A 559 -16.76 -2.92 11.01
C GLN A 559 -16.52 -3.89 12.14
N VAL A 560 -15.27 -4.07 12.55
CA VAL A 560 -14.91 -4.90 13.67
C VAL A 560 -13.78 -4.28 14.47
N ILE A 561 -13.94 -4.24 15.78
CA ILE A 561 -12.88 -3.89 16.71
C ILE A 561 -12.39 -5.19 17.36
N VAL A 562 -11.10 -5.43 17.35
CA VAL A 562 -10.49 -6.66 17.83
C VAL A 562 -9.57 -6.37 19.01
N TYR A 563 -9.81 -7.04 20.12
CA TYR A 563 -8.80 -7.16 21.15
C TYR A 563 -7.78 -8.19 20.69
N GLN A 564 -6.58 -7.71 20.37
CA GLN A 564 -5.49 -8.55 19.92
C GLN A 564 -4.81 -9.17 21.14
N ASP A 565 -5.31 -10.31 21.58
CA ASP A 565 -4.69 -11.04 22.65
C ASP A 565 -3.46 -11.78 22.15
N LYS A 566 -2.45 -11.86 22.99
CA LYS A 566 -1.22 -12.59 22.69
C LYS A 566 -1.53 -14.07 22.50
N ALA A 567 -1.40 -14.59 21.28
CA ALA A 567 -1.71 -15.99 20.96
C ALA A 567 -0.61 -16.94 21.45
N ILE A 568 0.64 -16.51 21.37
CA ILE A 568 1.84 -17.22 21.85
C ILE A 568 2.77 -16.23 22.55
N GLU A 569 3.66 -16.76 23.40
CA GLU A 569 4.74 -15.95 23.95
C GLU A 569 5.72 -15.53 22.84
N PRO A 570 6.40 -14.38 23.00
CA PRO A 570 7.44 -13.98 22.06
C PRO A 570 8.47 -15.09 21.88
N MET A 571 8.71 -15.44 20.61
CA MET A 571 9.63 -16.52 20.27
C MET A 571 11.08 -16.05 20.41
N TRP A 572 11.94 -16.93 20.88
CA TRP A 572 13.37 -16.64 21.13
C TRP A 572 13.55 -15.41 22.04
N ASP A 573 14.51 -14.56 21.71
CA ASP A 573 14.75 -13.30 22.42
C ASP A 573 14.01 -12.11 21.79
N SER A 574 13.07 -12.34 20.85
CA SER A 574 12.29 -11.22 20.27
C SER A 574 11.45 -10.52 21.33
N ARG A 575 11.22 -9.22 21.15
CA ARG A 575 10.44 -8.39 22.08
C ARG A 575 9.45 -7.53 21.30
N SER A 576 8.41 -7.09 21.98
CA SER A 576 7.49 -6.14 21.37
C SER A 576 8.18 -4.81 21.07
N ASP A 577 7.73 -4.15 20.01
CA ASP A 577 8.26 -2.84 19.63
C ASP A 577 8.10 -1.82 20.76
N PHE A 578 7.00 -1.90 21.51
CA PHE A 578 6.77 -1.06 22.68
C PHE A 578 7.86 -1.26 23.74
N TRP A 579 8.19 -2.52 24.04
CA TRP A 579 9.25 -2.84 24.99
C TRP A 579 10.61 -2.32 24.50
N ILE A 580 10.95 -2.54 23.21
CA ILE A 580 12.23 -2.08 22.63
C ILE A 580 12.36 -0.57 22.79
N PHE A 581 11.37 0.19 22.35
CA PHE A 581 11.40 1.65 22.47
C PHE A 581 11.40 2.13 23.93
N SER A 582 10.68 1.46 24.83
CA SER A 582 10.68 1.80 26.25
C SER A 582 12.07 1.63 26.87
N GLN A 583 12.80 0.57 26.47
CA GLN A 583 14.14 0.31 26.98
C GLN A 583 15.18 1.31 26.44
N VAL A 584 15.06 1.74 25.20
CA VAL A 584 15.90 2.81 24.65
C VAL A 584 15.54 4.14 25.33
N ALA A 585 14.26 4.47 25.47
CA ALA A 585 13.81 5.68 26.17
C ALA A 585 14.33 5.76 27.60
N ALA A 586 14.33 4.63 28.33
CA ALA A 586 14.88 4.56 29.68
C ALA A 586 16.38 4.87 29.71
N ARG A 587 17.17 4.33 28.77
CA ARG A 587 18.61 4.60 28.65
C ARG A 587 18.93 6.02 28.21
N LEU A 588 17.98 6.65 27.50
CA LEU A 588 18.05 8.06 27.13
C LEU A 588 17.58 9.00 28.26
N GLY A 589 16.94 8.48 29.31
CA GLY A 589 16.55 9.23 30.51
C GLY A 589 15.09 9.73 30.56
N TRP A 590 14.23 9.25 29.65
CA TRP A 590 12.82 9.67 29.58
C TRP A 590 11.84 8.48 29.44
N GLY A 591 12.21 7.30 29.96
CA GLY A 591 11.41 6.08 29.88
C GLY A 591 10.04 6.19 30.55
N GLU A 592 9.96 6.79 31.74
CA GLU A 592 8.69 6.99 32.44
C GLU A 592 7.74 7.90 31.65
N ARG A 593 8.27 8.98 31.09
CA ARG A 593 7.51 9.88 30.23
C ARG A 593 6.98 9.15 28.98
N PHE A 594 7.80 8.27 28.39
CA PHE A 594 7.40 7.47 27.22
C PHE A 594 6.27 6.51 27.54
N THR A 595 6.38 5.76 28.64
CA THR A 595 5.39 4.74 29.01
C THR A 595 4.17 5.31 29.75
N GLU A 596 4.29 6.49 30.37
CA GLU A 596 3.33 7.02 31.34
C GLU A 596 2.94 5.99 32.42
N GLY A 597 3.87 5.11 32.77
CA GLY A 597 3.63 4.00 33.69
C GLY A 597 2.72 2.90 33.14
N ARG A 598 2.43 2.86 31.82
CA ARG A 598 1.51 1.91 31.19
C ARG A 598 2.25 0.84 30.39
N ASN A 599 1.73 -0.35 30.43
CA ASN A 599 2.07 -1.43 29.50
C ASN A 599 1.14 -1.43 28.29
N GLU A 600 1.36 -2.35 27.33
CA GLU A 600 0.60 -2.43 26.09
C GLU A 600 -0.89 -2.67 26.31
N GLU A 601 -1.27 -3.53 27.26
CA GLU A 601 -2.69 -3.78 27.59
C GLU A 601 -3.36 -2.54 28.19
N GLN A 602 -2.67 -1.79 29.02
CA GLN A 602 -3.17 -0.56 29.58
C GLN A 602 -3.34 0.52 28.53
N TRP A 603 -2.44 0.58 27.52
CA TRP A 603 -2.62 1.45 26.36
C TRP A 603 -3.79 1.02 25.49
N ALA A 604 -3.95 -0.29 25.22
CA ALA A 604 -5.11 -0.81 24.49
C ALA A 604 -6.43 -0.48 25.25
N LYS A 605 -6.43 -0.54 26.58
CA LYS A 605 -7.58 -0.12 27.39
C LYS A 605 -7.89 1.36 27.26
N ARG A 606 -6.89 2.24 27.03
CA ARG A 606 -7.13 3.67 26.78
C ARG A 606 -7.90 3.88 25.47
N PHE A 607 -7.58 3.16 24.39
CA PHE A 607 -8.37 3.20 23.15
C PHE A 607 -9.81 2.76 23.38
N TRP A 608 -10.01 1.69 24.17
CA TRP A 608 -11.35 1.26 24.56
C TRP A 608 -12.08 2.34 25.36
N GLN A 609 -11.44 2.95 26.35
CA GLN A 609 -12.03 3.99 27.23
C GLN A 609 -12.48 5.23 26.46
N PHE A 610 -11.73 5.64 25.47
CA PHE A 610 -11.97 6.84 24.67
C PHE A 610 -12.63 6.56 23.32
N SER A 611 -13.42 5.49 23.26
CA SER A 611 -14.26 5.11 22.12
C SER A 611 -15.72 4.94 22.57
N ASP A 612 -16.58 4.53 21.67
CA ASP A 612 -17.95 4.17 22.00
C ASP A 612 -18.09 2.79 22.63
N LEU A 613 -17.05 1.97 22.62
CA LEU A 613 -17.08 0.61 23.18
C LEU A 613 -17.62 0.53 24.61
N PRO A 614 -17.22 1.42 25.57
CA PRO A 614 -17.75 1.37 26.95
C PRO A 614 -19.27 1.48 27.06
N LYS A 615 -19.94 2.08 26.06
CA LYS A 615 -21.40 2.20 26.01
C LYS A 615 -22.08 0.85 25.66
N HIS A 616 -21.33 -0.08 25.10
CA HIS A 616 -21.86 -1.31 24.50
C HIS A 616 -21.32 -2.58 25.11
N ILE A 617 -20.08 -2.59 25.58
CA ILE A 617 -19.43 -3.79 26.11
C ILE A 617 -18.42 -3.40 27.21
N SER A 618 -18.41 -4.16 28.33
CA SER A 618 -17.39 -3.96 29.37
C SER A 618 -16.01 -4.35 28.86
N TRP A 619 -14.95 -3.81 29.47
CA TRP A 619 -13.57 -4.15 29.10
C TRP A 619 -13.31 -5.67 29.26
N GLU A 620 -13.80 -6.28 30.34
CA GLU A 620 -13.58 -7.69 30.61
C GLU A 620 -14.36 -8.60 29.63
N ASP A 621 -15.59 -8.23 29.29
CA ASP A 621 -16.35 -8.96 28.28
C ASP A 621 -15.77 -8.79 26.88
N PHE A 622 -15.25 -7.59 26.56
CA PHE A 622 -14.54 -7.36 25.30
C PHE A 622 -13.29 -8.23 25.18
N LYS A 623 -12.48 -8.29 26.23
CA LYS A 623 -11.31 -9.20 26.29
C LYS A 623 -11.71 -10.67 26.16
N LYS A 624 -12.76 -11.07 26.86
CA LYS A 624 -13.25 -12.45 26.85
C LYS A 624 -13.80 -12.83 25.47
N LYS A 625 -14.57 -11.97 24.81
CA LYS A 625 -15.12 -12.20 23.47
C LYS A 625 -14.04 -12.07 22.39
N GLY A 626 -13.09 -11.17 22.60
CA GLY A 626 -11.95 -10.87 21.71
C GLY A 626 -12.28 -9.96 20.52
N TYR A 627 -13.54 -9.62 20.30
CA TYR A 627 -13.95 -8.68 19.27
C TYR A 627 -15.32 -8.03 19.57
N TYR A 628 -15.59 -6.93 18.88
CA TYR A 628 -16.88 -6.28 18.90
C TYR A 628 -17.29 -5.86 17.49
N ILE A 629 -18.55 -6.08 17.12
CA ILE A 629 -19.15 -5.65 15.86
C ILE A 629 -20.16 -4.56 16.19
N PRO A 630 -19.96 -3.31 15.78
CA PRO A 630 -21.00 -2.29 15.89
C PRO A 630 -22.24 -2.68 15.07
N PRO A 631 -23.45 -2.56 15.62
CA PRO A 631 -24.67 -2.80 14.86
C PRO A 631 -24.76 -1.80 13.72
N VAL A 632 -25.15 -2.28 12.55
CA VAL A 632 -25.41 -1.40 11.42
C VAL A 632 -26.65 -0.56 11.72
N SER A 633 -26.49 0.74 11.69
CA SER A 633 -27.58 1.69 11.87
C SER A 633 -27.96 2.25 10.49
N TYR A 634 -29.02 1.75 9.93
CA TYR A 634 -29.42 1.98 8.55
C TYR A 634 -30.92 2.33 8.49
N LYS A 635 -31.24 3.59 8.82
CA LYS A 635 -32.62 4.01 8.91
C LYS A 635 -32.85 5.38 8.26
N GLU A 636 -33.81 5.43 7.32
CA GLU A 636 -34.29 6.67 6.73
C GLU A 636 -34.82 7.67 7.81
N GLU A 637 -35.27 7.18 8.92
CA GLU A 637 -35.76 8.01 10.05
C GLU A 637 -34.67 8.90 10.67
N ASN A 638 -33.40 8.61 10.39
CA ASN A 638 -32.27 9.42 10.85
C ASN A 638 -31.98 10.64 9.93
N LYS A 639 -32.76 10.81 8.86
CA LYS A 639 -32.65 11.95 7.98
C LYS A 639 -33.28 13.19 8.57
N ASP A 640 -32.51 14.26 8.75
CA ASP A 640 -33.06 15.55 9.18
C ASP A 640 -34.02 16.07 8.10
N PRO A 641 -35.32 16.23 8.43
CA PRO A 641 -36.32 16.66 7.48
C PRO A 641 -36.13 18.09 6.96
N LYS A 642 -35.31 18.91 7.64
CA LYS A 642 -35.06 20.32 7.25
C LYS A 642 -33.89 20.45 6.29
N THR A 643 -32.83 19.71 6.53
CA THR A 643 -31.59 19.79 5.75
C THR A 643 -31.48 18.69 4.71
N GLY A 644 -32.28 17.61 4.85
CA GLY A 644 -32.17 16.41 4.04
C GLY A 644 -30.91 15.59 4.35
N LEU A 645 -30.15 15.98 5.37
CA LEU A 645 -28.91 15.31 5.77
C LEU A 645 -29.21 14.20 6.78
N TYR A 646 -28.36 13.18 6.80
CA TYR A 646 -28.43 12.12 7.80
C TYR A 646 -27.69 12.55 9.05
N GLU A 647 -28.38 12.67 10.19
CA GLU A 647 -27.76 13.05 11.47
C GLU A 647 -26.70 12.06 11.91
N ASN A 648 -26.84 10.81 11.52
CA ASN A 648 -26.07 9.69 12.03
C ASN A 648 -25.14 9.03 11.00
N TRP A 649 -25.00 9.58 9.81
CA TRP A 649 -24.09 9.02 8.78
C TRP A 649 -24.39 7.57 8.37
N ASP A 650 -25.56 7.06 8.72
CA ASP A 650 -25.96 5.68 8.46
C ASP A 650 -26.11 5.38 6.98
N ARG A 651 -26.31 6.42 6.18
CA ARG A 651 -26.30 6.42 4.72
C ARG A 651 -25.47 7.60 4.24
N TYR A 652 -24.32 7.32 3.74
CA TYR A 652 -23.49 8.33 3.07
C TYR A 652 -23.83 8.35 1.58
N PRO A 653 -24.44 9.43 1.05
CA PRO A 653 -24.88 9.47 -0.34
C PRO A 653 -23.74 9.77 -1.34
N GLY A 654 -22.50 9.63 -0.94
CA GLY A 654 -21.36 9.91 -1.78
C GLY A 654 -21.23 11.39 -2.15
N PHE A 655 -21.01 11.68 -3.42
CA PHE A 655 -20.83 13.04 -3.93
C PHE A 655 -22.15 13.72 -4.36
N GLN A 656 -23.29 13.13 -4.03
CA GLN A 656 -24.62 13.58 -4.46
C GLN A 656 -24.97 15.01 -4.02
N TRP A 657 -24.48 15.43 -2.83
CA TRP A 657 -24.67 16.79 -2.32
C TRP A 657 -24.23 17.87 -3.33
N PHE A 658 -23.12 17.66 -4.03
CA PHE A 658 -22.61 18.61 -5.01
C PHE A 658 -23.48 18.64 -6.27
N ALA A 659 -23.83 17.48 -6.80
CA ALA A 659 -24.70 17.37 -7.97
C ALA A 659 -26.11 17.96 -7.74
N GLU A 660 -26.57 17.97 -6.50
CA GLU A 660 -27.87 18.51 -6.09
C GLU A 660 -27.81 19.97 -5.61
N ASN A 661 -26.65 20.62 -5.69
CA ASN A 661 -26.45 22.02 -5.24
C ASN A 661 -26.87 22.26 -3.77
N ARG A 662 -26.55 21.33 -2.91
CA ARG A 662 -26.86 21.42 -1.48
C ARG A 662 -25.58 21.36 -0.63
N PRO A 663 -25.62 21.76 0.64
CA PRO A 663 -24.47 21.63 1.54
C PRO A 663 -23.94 20.22 1.59
N CYS A 664 -22.65 20.07 1.84
CA CYS A 664 -22.00 18.78 1.96
C CYS A 664 -22.60 17.98 3.12
N ASP A 665 -22.90 16.71 2.88
CA ASP A 665 -23.49 15.79 3.85
C ASP A 665 -22.51 15.33 4.92
N THR A 666 -21.21 15.59 4.76
CA THR A 666 -20.18 15.07 5.65
C THR A 666 -19.70 16.12 6.67
N MET A 667 -19.60 15.75 7.95
CA MET A 667 -19.14 16.65 8.99
C MET A 667 -17.75 17.25 8.71
N ASN A 668 -16.88 16.46 8.14
CA ASN A 668 -15.50 16.86 7.91
C ASN A 668 -15.36 17.92 6.82
N HIS A 669 -16.40 18.12 6.03
CA HIS A 669 -16.36 19.02 4.88
C HIS A 669 -17.26 20.23 5.02
N LYS A 670 -18.07 20.31 6.07
CA LYS A 670 -18.91 21.46 6.35
C LYS A 670 -18.16 22.79 6.34
N VAL A 671 -16.94 22.79 6.85
CA VAL A 671 -16.08 24.00 6.91
C VAL A 671 -15.70 24.50 5.52
N PHE A 672 -15.51 23.59 4.58
CA PHE A 672 -15.06 23.94 3.22
C PHE A 672 -16.22 24.07 2.23
N GLN A 673 -17.44 23.68 2.61
CA GLN A 673 -18.52 23.45 1.66
C GLN A 673 -19.90 23.91 2.12
N GLU A 674 -19.94 24.88 3.01
CA GLU A 674 -21.19 25.50 3.46
C GLU A 674 -22.07 26.01 2.32
N GLU A 675 -21.47 26.26 1.14
CA GLU A 675 -22.14 26.81 -0.03
C GLU A 675 -22.27 25.82 -1.22
N GLY A 676 -22.00 24.53 -1.03
CA GLY A 676 -22.04 23.57 -2.14
C GLY A 676 -20.95 23.79 -3.19
N LYS A 677 -19.75 24.30 -2.79
CA LYS A 677 -18.60 24.56 -3.68
C LYS A 677 -17.53 23.50 -3.51
N LEU A 678 -16.74 23.29 -4.56
CA LEU A 678 -15.49 22.53 -4.51
C LEU A 678 -14.36 23.41 -3.93
N GLY A 679 -13.24 22.77 -3.55
CA GLY A 679 -12.05 23.47 -3.04
C GLY A 679 -11.14 24.10 -4.11
N THR A 680 -11.56 24.15 -5.35
CA THR A 680 -10.90 24.88 -6.44
C THR A 680 -11.07 26.39 -6.26
N PHE A 681 -10.27 27.19 -6.93
CA PHE A 681 -10.38 28.66 -6.89
C PHE A 681 -11.75 29.16 -7.39
N SER A 682 -12.32 28.47 -8.36
CA SER A 682 -13.66 28.78 -8.89
C SER A 682 -14.81 28.18 -8.08
N GLY A 683 -14.54 27.26 -7.15
CA GLY A 683 -15.55 26.48 -6.47
C GLY A 683 -16.22 25.40 -7.35
N LYS A 684 -15.73 25.17 -8.57
CA LYS A 684 -16.25 24.27 -9.60
C LYS A 684 -15.20 23.30 -10.11
N PHE A 685 -15.59 22.36 -10.95
CA PHE A 685 -14.62 21.60 -11.74
C PHE A 685 -13.87 22.52 -12.70
N GLU A 686 -12.55 22.60 -12.57
CA GLU A 686 -11.72 23.47 -13.41
C GLU A 686 -11.21 22.71 -14.62
N PHE A 687 -11.74 23.02 -15.79
CA PHE A 687 -11.29 22.52 -17.10
C PHE A 687 -10.02 23.24 -17.56
N VAL A 688 -9.81 24.44 -17.07
CA VAL A 688 -8.53 25.12 -17.03
C VAL A 688 -8.23 25.41 -15.57
N SER A 689 -7.11 24.97 -15.09
CA SER A 689 -6.76 25.10 -13.67
C SER A 689 -6.32 26.51 -13.33
N GLU A 690 -7.10 27.20 -12.51
CA GLU A 690 -6.75 28.55 -12.04
C GLU A 690 -5.56 28.50 -11.06
N SER A 691 -5.42 27.44 -10.27
CA SER A 691 -4.30 27.26 -9.37
C SER A 691 -2.97 27.08 -10.10
N LEU A 692 -2.95 26.31 -11.21
CA LEU A 692 -1.74 26.18 -12.03
C LEU A 692 -1.42 27.50 -12.77
N LEU A 693 -2.43 28.19 -13.29
CA LEU A 693 -2.23 29.51 -13.89
C LEU A 693 -1.65 30.53 -12.90
N TYR A 694 -2.04 30.43 -11.64
CA TYR A 694 -1.58 31.37 -10.60
C TYR A 694 -0.17 31.02 -10.10
N TRP A 695 0.10 29.72 -9.82
CA TRP A 695 1.34 29.29 -9.19
C TRP A 695 2.44 28.97 -10.19
N GLU A 696 2.17 28.14 -11.19
CA GLU A 696 3.16 27.61 -12.13
C GLU A 696 2.54 27.34 -13.52
N PRO A 697 2.26 28.39 -14.32
CA PRO A 697 1.62 28.24 -15.64
C PRO A 697 2.47 27.44 -16.63
N ASP A 698 3.77 27.41 -16.44
CA ASP A 698 4.75 26.76 -17.31
C ASP A 698 5.17 25.35 -16.81
N ASP A 699 4.51 24.81 -15.77
CA ASP A 699 4.80 23.45 -15.28
C ASP A 699 4.66 22.43 -16.42
N GLU A 700 5.79 21.83 -16.81
CA GLU A 700 5.82 20.88 -17.92
C GLU A 700 5.07 19.58 -17.61
N ALA A 701 4.97 19.19 -16.35
CA ALA A 701 4.28 17.98 -15.91
C ALA A 701 2.77 18.17 -15.81
N ARG A 702 2.30 19.40 -15.58
CA ARG A 702 0.87 19.74 -15.41
C ARG A 702 0.55 21.04 -16.12
N ARG A 703 0.04 20.95 -17.33
CA ARG A 703 -0.40 22.15 -18.07
C ARG A 703 -1.71 22.68 -17.48
N PRO A 704 -1.99 24.00 -17.55
CA PRO A 704 -3.27 24.55 -17.10
C PRO A 704 -4.49 23.83 -17.68
N ILE A 705 -4.48 23.51 -18.99
CA ILE A 705 -5.43 22.60 -19.63
C ILE A 705 -4.81 21.21 -19.63
N PRO A 706 -5.46 20.20 -19.00
CA PRO A 706 -4.91 18.84 -19.00
C PRO A 706 -4.92 18.24 -20.41
N GLN A 707 -3.83 17.60 -20.78
CA GLN A 707 -3.60 17.07 -22.11
C GLN A 707 -2.66 15.88 -22.13
N TYR A 708 -2.67 15.12 -23.21
CA TYR A 708 -1.67 14.08 -23.44
C TYR A 708 -0.26 14.69 -23.55
N GLN A 709 0.67 14.05 -22.89
CA GLN A 709 2.09 14.32 -22.95
C GLN A 709 2.85 13.01 -23.15
N ASP A 710 3.95 13.04 -23.89
CA ASP A 710 4.81 11.88 -24.03
C ASP A 710 5.51 11.54 -22.70
N SER A 711 5.60 10.27 -22.36
CA SER A 711 6.35 9.82 -21.19
C SER A 711 7.86 9.97 -21.39
N TRP A 712 8.60 10.40 -20.36
CA TRP A 712 10.06 10.57 -20.49
C TRP A 712 10.83 9.25 -20.71
N GLU A 713 10.29 8.10 -20.25
CA GLU A 713 10.66 6.79 -20.76
C GLU A 713 9.38 6.12 -21.28
N GLY A 714 9.21 6.12 -22.59
CA GLY A 714 8.09 5.56 -23.31
C GLY A 714 8.49 5.26 -24.74
N PHE A 715 7.55 4.89 -25.58
CA PHE A 715 7.80 4.41 -26.95
C PHE A 715 8.40 5.46 -27.90
N LYS A 716 8.33 6.75 -27.56
CA LYS A 716 8.95 7.85 -28.30
C LYS A 716 10.23 8.39 -27.67
N SER A 717 10.62 7.87 -26.52
CA SER A 717 11.80 8.35 -25.81
C SER A 717 13.10 7.82 -26.47
N LEU A 718 14.21 8.54 -26.29
CA LEU A 718 15.53 8.10 -26.76
C LEU A 718 15.97 6.76 -26.18
N SER A 719 15.49 6.42 -24.99
CA SER A 719 15.77 5.11 -24.37
C SER A 719 15.07 3.95 -25.08
N ALA A 720 14.00 4.20 -25.85
CA ALA A 720 13.27 3.16 -26.58
C ALA A 720 14.09 2.51 -27.70
N ASP A 721 15.04 3.23 -28.28
CA ASP A 721 15.94 2.66 -29.30
C ASP A 721 16.81 1.52 -28.73
N LYS A 722 17.16 1.61 -27.46
CA LYS A 722 18.01 0.61 -26.78
C LYS A 722 17.18 -0.37 -25.95
N TYR A 723 16.10 0.10 -25.35
CA TYR A 723 15.21 -0.65 -24.46
C TYR A 723 13.77 -0.52 -24.93
N PRO A 724 13.34 -1.37 -25.89
CA PRO A 724 12.10 -1.13 -26.64
C PRO A 724 10.80 -1.49 -25.92
N PHE A 725 10.88 -2.05 -24.70
CA PHE A 725 9.69 -2.53 -23.99
C PHE A 725 9.42 -1.69 -22.75
N GLY A 726 8.13 -1.44 -22.49
CA GLY A 726 7.69 -0.80 -21.27
C GLY A 726 7.45 -1.80 -20.14
N LEU A 727 7.70 -1.39 -18.89
CA LEU A 727 7.51 -2.21 -17.69
C LEU A 727 6.29 -1.75 -16.90
N ILE A 728 5.31 -2.64 -16.69
CA ILE A 728 4.26 -2.47 -15.67
C ILE A 728 4.59 -3.29 -14.43
N SER A 729 4.55 -2.64 -13.27
CA SER A 729 5.01 -3.23 -12.02
C SER A 729 4.01 -3.03 -10.87
N PRO A 730 2.80 -3.61 -10.96
CA PRO A 730 1.81 -3.50 -9.89
C PRO A 730 2.22 -4.27 -8.64
N HIS A 731 1.50 -4.03 -7.54
CA HIS A 731 1.66 -4.81 -6.32
C HIS A 731 1.33 -6.29 -6.55
N PRO A 732 1.95 -7.21 -5.78
CA PRO A 732 1.83 -8.63 -6.03
C PRO A 732 0.45 -9.17 -5.69
N ARG A 733 0.12 -10.28 -6.33
CA ARG A 733 -1.10 -11.03 -6.02
C ARG A 733 -1.08 -11.56 -4.60
N PHE A 734 -2.26 -11.61 -3.99
CA PHE A 734 -2.51 -12.20 -2.67
C PHE A 734 -1.85 -11.46 -1.51
N ASP A 735 -1.17 -10.39 -1.79
CA ASP A 735 -0.46 -9.57 -0.82
C ASP A 735 -1.24 -8.29 -0.48
N TYR A 736 -0.78 -7.58 0.52
CA TYR A 736 -1.20 -6.23 0.84
C TYR A 736 -0.03 -5.28 0.58
N HIS A 737 -0.18 -4.44 -0.43
CA HIS A 737 0.93 -3.66 -0.98
C HIS A 737 2.11 -4.57 -1.35
N THR A 738 3.22 -4.46 -0.65
CA THR A 738 4.44 -5.22 -0.91
C THR A 738 4.94 -5.96 0.34
N HIS A 739 4.03 -6.25 1.30
CA HIS A 739 4.42 -6.72 2.62
C HIS A 739 4.78 -8.20 2.68
N TYR A 740 6.01 -8.48 3.09
CA TYR A 740 6.49 -9.77 3.61
C TYR A 740 6.05 -11.05 2.88
N ASN A 741 5.68 -10.97 1.59
CA ASN A 741 5.24 -12.15 0.87
C ASN A 741 6.35 -13.18 0.68
N GLN A 742 7.61 -12.75 0.70
CA GLN A 742 8.75 -13.67 0.66
C GLN A 742 8.83 -14.57 1.90
N HIS A 743 8.23 -14.19 3.02
CA HIS A 743 8.15 -14.99 4.24
C HIS A 743 6.85 -15.80 4.34
N ALA A 744 5.91 -15.60 3.41
CA ALA A 744 4.66 -16.33 3.28
C ALA A 744 4.83 -17.50 2.28
N LYS A 745 5.57 -18.53 2.67
CA LYS A 745 5.97 -19.63 1.77
C LYS A 745 4.78 -20.40 1.20
N TRP A 746 3.65 -20.44 1.90
CA TRP A 746 2.43 -21.04 1.37
C TRP A 746 1.91 -20.33 0.10
N LEU A 747 2.14 -19.01 -0.03
CA LEU A 747 1.83 -18.32 -1.27
C LEU A 747 2.72 -18.76 -2.45
N TRP A 748 3.93 -19.27 -2.17
CA TRP A 748 4.83 -19.76 -3.20
C TRP A 748 4.33 -21.04 -3.84
N GLU A 749 3.54 -21.85 -3.11
CA GLU A 749 2.94 -23.11 -3.57
C GLU A 749 1.79 -22.86 -4.56
N ILE A 750 1.25 -21.64 -4.62
CA ILE A 750 0.21 -21.30 -5.57
C ILE A 750 0.80 -21.38 -6.99
N PRO A 751 0.23 -22.20 -7.88
CA PRO A 751 0.74 -22.38 -9.23
C PRO A 751 0.94 -21.04 -9.95
N LYS A 752 2.10 -20.87 -10.56
CA LYS A 752 2.50 -19.66 -11.31
C LYS A 752 2.70 -18.40 -10.45
N ASN A 753 2.71 -18.51 -9.13
CA ASN A 753 3.12 -17.40 -8.27
C ASN A 753 4.65 -17.32 -8.19
N ARG A 754 5.30 -18.45 -7.92
CA ARG A 754 6.75 -18.61 -8.01
C ARG A 754 7.13 -19.89 -8.74
N VAL A 755 8.35 -19.91 -9.26
CA VAL A 755 8.94 -21.10 -9.91
C VAL A 755 10.29 -21.36 -9.27
N ILE A 756 10.47 -22.52 -8.65
CA ILE A 756 11.72 -22.88 -8.01
C ILE A 756 12.61 -23.61 -9.01
N ILE A 757 13.76 -23.02 -9.31
CA ILE A 757 14.78 -23.62 -10.20
C ILE A 757 16.13 -23.55 -9.46
N ASN A 758 16.81 -24.67 -9.30
CA ASN A 758 18.09 -24.78 -8.57
C ASN A 758 18.00 -24.16 -7.15
N GLY A 759 16.86 -24.33 -6.46
CA GLY A 759 16.63 -23.82 -5.12
C GLY A 759 16.28 -22.32 -5.04
N ASN A 760 16.36 -21.56 -6.14
CA ASN A 760 15.97 -20.15 -6.16
C ASN A 760 14.49 -20.00 -6.53
N PRO A 761 13.67 -19.31 -5.70
CA PRO A 761 12.24 -19.11 -5.95
C PRO A 761 12.01 -17.87 -6.82
N TYR A 762 12.16 -18.02 -8.13
CA TYR A 762 11.97 -16.93 -9.09
C TYR A 762 10.54 -16.42 -9.09
N LEU A 763 10.38 -15.10 -9.12
CA LEU A 763 9.14 -14.45 -9.53
C LEU A 763 8.88 -14.65 -11.01
N VAL A 764 7.63 -14.49 -11.41
CA VAL A 764 7.23 -14.61 -12.81
C VAL A 764 7.00 -13.24 -13.44
N CYS A 765 7.38 -13.10 -14.71
CA CYS A 765 7.00 -11.98 -15.55
C CYS A 765 6.10 -12.47 -16.70
N HIS A 766 5.14 -11.65 -17.11
CA HIS A 766 4.28 -11.95 -18.24
C HIS A 766 4.77 -11.21 -19.48
N ILE A 767 4.94 -11.93 -20.56
CA ILE A 767 5.39 -11.41 -21.85
C ILE A 767 4.45 -11.84 -22.96
N ASN A 768 4.30 -10.99 -23.98
CA ASN A 768 3.49 -11.32 -25.14
C ASN A 768 4.14 -12.45 -25.98
N HIS A 769 3.34 -13.31 -26.58
CA HIS A 769 3.81 -14.40 -27.42
C HIS A 769 4.68 -13.92 -28.61
N LYS A 770 4.36 -12.75 -29.20
CA LYS A 770 5.14 -12.18 -30.30
C LYS A 770 6.53 -11.74 -29.83
N LEU A 771 6.60 -11.13 -28.63
CA LEU A 771 7.87 -10.77 -28.01
C LEU A 771 8.69 -12.03 -27.71
N ALA A 772 8.05 -13.05 -27.13
CA ALA A 772 8.71 -14.31 -26.82
C ALA A 772 9.31 -14.97 -28.08
N GLU A 773 8.57 -14.99 -29.18
CA GLU A 773 9.03 -15.49 -30.49
C GLU A 773 10.22 -14.66 -31.00
N GLN A 774 10.10 -13.34 -31.00
CA GLN A 774 11.17 -12.41 -31.43
C GLN A 774 12.48 -12.60 -30.65
N LYS A 775 12.40 -12.85 -29.36
CA LYS A 775 13.56 -13.02 -28.46
C LYS A 775 13.99 -14.50 -28.26
N GLY A 776 13.32 -15.45 -28.86
CA GLY A 776 13.59 -16.88 -28.70
C GLY A 776 13.33 -17.40 -27.28
N ILE A 777 12.40 -16.77 -26.53
CA ILE A 777 12.03 -17.11 -25.18
C ILE A 777 10.84 -18.05 -25.18
N LYS A 778 10.87 -19.09 -24.35
CA LYS A 778 9.77 -20.06 -24.15
C LYS A 778 9.12 -19.86 -22.79
N ASP A 779 7.87 -20.30 -22.65
CA ASP A 779 7.19 -20.33 -21.36
C ASP A 779 7.99 -21.19 -20.37
N GLY A 780 8.30 -20.61 -19.20
CA GLY A 780 9.11 -21.26 -18.17
C GLY A 780 10.62 -21.01 -18.25
N ASP A 781 11.13 -20.35 -19.30
CA ASP A 781 12.55 -19.97 -19.36
C ASP A 781 12.87 -18.94 -18.28
N VAL A 782 14.06 -19.04 -17.68
CA VAL A 782 14.63 -17.95 -16.89
C VAL A 782 15.08 -16.85 -17.84
N VAL A 783 14.71 -15.63 -17.51
CA VAL A 783 15.02 -14.43 -18.29
C VAL A 783 15.70 -13.37 -17.44
N ARG A 784 16.57 -12.60 -18.06
CA ARG A 784 17.11 -11.37 -17.52
C ARG A 784 16.33 -10.19 -18.08
N ILE A 785 15.76 -9.38 -17.20
CA ILE A 785 15.16 -8.09 -17.56
C ILE A 785 16.15 -7.02 -17.15
N PHE A 786 16.47 -6.08 -18.03
CA PHE A 786 17.56 -5.15 -17.79
C PHE A 786 17.41 -3.79 -18.48
N ASN A 787 18.13 -2.82 -17.96
CA ASN A 787 18.44 -1.53 -18.59
C ASN A 787 19.75 -0.96 -18.00
N ASP A 788 20.09 0.29 -18.26
CA ASP A 788 21.33 0.90 -17.75
C ASP A 788 21.39 1.01 -16.22
N ARG A 789 20.25 0.94 -15.53
CA ARG A 789 20.17 1.01 -14.06
C ARG A 789 20.51 -0.31 -13.38
N GLY A 790 20.12 -1.43 -13.96
CA GLY A 790 20.34 -2.73 -13.36
C GLY A 790 19.81 -3.92 -14.15
N SER A 791 19.76 -5.06 -13.49
CA SER A 791 19.23 -6.33 -14.05
C SER A 791 18.56 -7.16 -12.96
N CYS A 792 17.43 -7.79 -13.27
CA CYS A 792 16.83 -8.81 -12.42
C CYS A 792 16.46 -10.07 -13.22
N LEU A 793 16.42 -11.19 -12.51
CA LEU A 793 16.09 -12.50 -13.07
C LEU A 793 14.67 -12.90 -12.69
N MET A 794 13.91 -13.38 -13.66
CA MET A 794 12.54 -13.89 -13.48
C MET A 794 12.30 -15.11 -14.36
N VAL A 795 11.17 -15.76 -14.20
CA VAL A 795 10.69 -16.79 -15.10
C VAL A 795 9.63 -16.22 -16.04
N ALA A 796 9.81 -16.39 -17.34
CA ALA A 796 8.88 -15.93 -18.34
C ALA A 796 7.57 -16.74 -18.33
N ARG A 797 6.45 -16.03 -18.37
CA ARG A 797 5.12 -16.55 -18.70
C ARG A 797 4.64 -15.95 -20.00
N VAL A 798 4.66 -16.79 -21.04
CA VAL A 798 4.23 -16.39 -22.39
C VAL A 798 2.70 -16.39 -22.46
N THR A 799 2.12 -15.28 -22.91
CA THR A 799 0.67 -15.12 -22.92
C THR A 799 0.18 -14.23 -24.07
N TYR A 800 -1.08 -14.43 -24.49
CA TYR A 800 -1.80 -13.55 -25.42
C TYR A 800 -2.49 -12.37 -24.71
N ARG A 801 -2.45 -12.32 -23.37
CA ARG A 801 -3.22 -11.39 -22.54
C ARG A 801 -2.49 -10.08 -22.22
N ILE A 802 -1.38 -9.81 -22.86
CA ILE A 802 -0.60 -8.60 -22.62
C ILE A 802 -0.30 -7.91 -23.95
N TYR A 803 -0.26 -6.56 -23.91
CA TYR A 803 0.13 -5.77 -25.07
C TYR A 803 1.57 -6.13 -25.53
N PRO A 804 1.85 -6.22 -26.85
CA PRO A 804 3.11 -6.76 -27.36
C PRO A 804 4.39 -6.06 -26.88
N GLU A 805 4.35 -4.75 -26.68
CA GLU A 805 5.50 -3.94 -26.28
C GLU A 805 5.59 -3.78 -24.73
N THR A 806 4.84 -4.58 -23.98
CA THR A 806 4.76 -4.47 -22.52
C THR A 806 5.23 -5.73 -21.84
N ILE A 807 6.01 -5.58 -20.77
CA ILE A 807 6.35 -6.65 -19.82
C ILE A 807 5.67 -6.33 -18.50
N HIS A 808 4.98 -7.33 -17.94
CA HIS A 808 4.33 -7.22 -16.64
C HIS A 808 5.11 -8.03 -15.61
N ALA A 809 5.51 -7.38 -14.51
CA ALA A 809 6.17 -8.04 -13.39
C ALA A 809 5.73 -7.40 -12.08
N TYR A 810 5.43 -8.21 -11.06
CA TYR A 810 5.02 -7.68 -9.76
C TYR A 810 6.19 -7.06 -9.00
N THR A 811 5.96 -5.89 -8.39
CA THR A 811 6.88 -5.34 -7.38
C THR A 811 6.61 -5.98 -6.03
N SER A 812 7.65 -6.20 -5.23
CA SER A 812 7.50 -6.74 -3.87
C SER A 812 8.60 -6.27 -2.95
N SER A 813 8.31 -6.16 -1.66
CA SER A 813 9.33 -5.85 -0.65
C SER A 813 10.11 -7.10 -0.24
N GLY A 814 11.34 -6.89 0.16
CA GLY A 814 12.17 -7.95 0.74
C GLY A 814 12.61 -9.04 -0.23
N ILE A 815 12.40 -8.85 -1.52
CA ILE A 815 12.80 -9.80 -2.55
C ILE A 815 14.16 -9.50 -3.18
N TYR A 816 14.71 -8.29 -2.96
CA TYR A 816 16.03 -7.96 -3.47
C TYR A 816 17.07 -8.95 -2.92
N ASN A 817 17.61 -9.74 -3.81
CA ASN A 817 18.56 -10.82 -3.52
C ASN A 817 19.68 -10.83 -4.57
N PRO A 818 20.69 -9.96 -4.44
CA PRO A 818 21.74 -9.83 -5.43
C PRO A 818 22.61 -11.10 -5.48
N ILE A 819 23.15 -11.42 -6.64
CA ILE A 819 24.09 -12.53 -6.80
C ILE A 819 25.37 -12.26 -5.98
N GLU A 820 25.86 -11.02 -6.02
CA GLU A 820 27.01 -10.57 -5.27
C GLU A 820 26.58 -9.51 -4.24
N TYR A 821 26.51 -9.91 -2.98
CA TYR A 821 26.11 -9.02 -1.90
C TYR A 821 27.06 -7.84 -1.73
N GLY A 822 26.45 -6.64 -1.55
CA GLY A 822 27.19 -5.40 -1.39
C GLY A 822 27.87 -4.89 -2.66
N LYS A 823 27.73 -5.57 -3.81
CA LYS A 823 28.21 -5.06 -5.10
C LYS A 823 27.15 -4.15 -5.74
N TYR A 824 27.58 -2.98 -6.14
CA TYR A 824 26.72 -2.04 -6.88
C TYR A 824 26.34 -2.62 -8.25
N LYS A 825 25.06 -2.55 -8.59
CA LYS A 825 24.50 -3.12 -9.82
C LYS A 825 24.75 -4.62 -10.01
N SER A 826 24.87 -5.37 -8.91
CA SER A 826 24.81 -6.82 -9.02
C SER A 826 23.46 -7.25 -9.62
N TRP A 827 23.47 -8.29 -10.42
CA TRP A 827 22.21 -8.86 -10.89
C TRP A 827 21.38 -9.34 -9.69
N ASP A 828 20.10 -9.02 -9.72
CA ASP A 828 19.19 -9.47 -8.69
C ASP A 828 18.50 -10.78 -9.09
N LYS A 829 18.67 -11.82 -8.30
CA LYS A 829 18.02 -13.13 -8.50
C LYS A 829 16.68 -13.27 -7.75
N GLY A 830 16.30 -12.27 -6.98
CA GLY A 830 15.04 -12.23 -6.25
C GLY A 830 13.85 -11.72 -7.08
N GLY A 831 14.12 -11.09 -8.22
CA GLY A 831 13.10 -10.50 -9.08
C GLY A 831 12.65 -9.11 -8.63
N SER A 832 13.54 -8.35 -7.99
CA SER A 832 13.30 -6.96 -7.59
C SER A 832 13.35 -6.02 -8.79
N ILE A 833 12.22 -5.80 -9.43
CA ILE A 833 12.15 -4.95 -10.62
C ILE A 833 12.49 -3.48 -10.36
N ASN A 834 12.47 -3.03 -9.12
CA ASN A 834 12.88 -1.67 -8.76
C ASN A 834 14.40 -1.42 -8.88
N VAL A 835 15.19 -2.41 -9.23
CA VAL A 835 16.57 -2.21 -9.72
C VAL A 835 16.58 -1.55 -11.11
N LEU A 836 15.45 -1.55 -11.82
CA LEU A 836 15.25 -1.05 -13.19
C LEU A 836 14.54 0.30 -13.23
N THR A 837 13.71 0.60 -12.25
CA THR A 837 12.87 1.80 -12.26
C THR A 837 13.67 3.08 -12.03
N PRO A 838 13.31 4.21 -12.68
CA PRO A 838 14.05 5.44 -12.55
C PRO A 838 13.84 6.08 -11.17
N GLY A 839 14.93 6.35 -10.48
CA GLY A 839 14.94 7.07 -9.19
C GLY A 839 14.82 8.58 -9.34
N ARG A 840 13.86 9.07 -10.15
CA ARG A 840 13.60 10.49 -10.36
C ARG A 840 12.12 10.78 -10.14
N LEU A 841 11.82 12.02 -9.79
CA LEU A 841 10.45 12.52 -9.65
C LEU A 841 9.86 12.92 -11.01
N ILE A 842 8.55 13.05 -11.09
CA ILE A 842 7.83 13.42 -12.32
C ILE A 842 8.31 14.77 -12.84
N GLY A 843 8.43 15.76 -11.97
CA GLY A 843 8.90 17.11 -12.30
C GLY A 843 9.25 17.89 -11.05
N ASP A 844 9.75 19.11 -11.23
CA ASP A 844 10.18 19.95 -10.11
C ASP A 844 9.01 20.31 -9.18
N TYR A 845 7.82 20.47 -9.73
CA TYR A 845 6.59 20.80 -9.01
C TYR A 845 5.70 19.58 -8.75
N VAL A 846 6.13 18.40 -9.18
CA VAL A 846 5.40 17.13 -8.98
C VAL A 846 6.34 16.11 -8.41
N PRO A 847 6.58 16.15 -7.08
CA PRO A 847 7.52 15.25 -6.42
C PRO A 847 6.92 13.84 -6.26
N ALA A 848 6.29 13.31 -7.29
CA ALA A 848 5.72 11.98 -7.36
C ALA A 848 6.60 11.02 -8.15
N MET A 849 6.45 9.73 -7.87
CA MET A 849 7.17 8.66 -8.57
C MET A 849 6.42 8.22 -9.82
N ALA A 850 7.15 7.84 -10.87
CA ALA A 850 6.59 7.29 -12.10
C ALA A 850 7.22 5.94 -12.47
N PRO A 851 6.99 4.88 -11.69
CA PRO A 851 7.62 3.58 -11.91
C PRO A 851 7.29 2.92 -13.25
N TYR A 852 6.20 3.32 -13.90
CA TYR A 852 5.78 2.78 -15.22
C TYR A 852 6.36 3.55 -16.40
N SER A 853 7.01 4.70 -16.17
CA SER A 853 7.84 5.34 -17.16
C SER A 853 9.25 4.73 -17.11
N CYS A 854 9.35 3.48 -17.54
CA CYS A 854 10.54 2.64 -17.43
C CYS A 854 10.69 1.78 -18.67
N ASN A 855 11.71 2.07 -19.46
CA ASN A 855 12.09 1.28 -20.64
C ASN A 855 13.09 0.19 -20.26
N ILE A 856 12.88 -1.00 -20.78
CA ILE A 856 13.65 -2.22 -20.48
C ILE A 856 13.86 -3.06 -21.74
N ASP A 857 14.81 -3.97 -21.69
CA ASP A 857 14.92 -5.10 -22.60
C ASP A 857 14.92 -6.43 -21.83
N ILE A 858 14.74 -7.52 -22.53
CA ILE A 858 14.65 -8.87 -21.99
C ILE A 858 15.43 -9.85 -22.86
N GLU A 859 16.13 -10.77 -22.22
CA GLU A 859 16.82 -11.87 -22.89
C GLU A 859 16.71 -13.17 -22.11
N LYS A 860 16.86 -14.29 -22.80
CA LYS A 860 16.96 -15.60 -22.15
C LYS A 860 18.26 -15.68 -21.34
N CYS A 861 18.17 -16.26 -20.16
CA CYS A 861 19.31 -16.46 -19.25
C CYS A 861 19.32 -17.91 -18.76
N ASP A 862 20.49 -18.57 -18.80
CA ASP A 862 20.65 -19.88 -18.19
C ASP A 862 20.87 -19.72 -16.67
N PRO A 863 20.06 -20.36 -15.81
CA PRO A 863 20.18 -20.24 -14.37
C PRO A 863 21.45 -20.92 -13.86
N ASP A 864 22.30 -20.18 -13.13
CA ASP A 864 23.45 -20.77 -12.45
C ASP A 864 22.95 -21.70 -11.32
N PRO A 865 23.48 -22.96 -11.24
CA PRO A 865 23.15 -23.86 -10.14
C PRO A 865 23.39 -23.31 -8.73
N ASN A 866 24.30 -22.35 -8.61
CA ASN A 866 24.67 -21.75 -7.32
C ASN A 866 23.74 -20.58 -6.90
N PHE A 867 22.79 -20.16 -7.73
CA PHE A 867 21.88 -19.06 -7.39
C PHE A 867 20.93 -19.35 -6.22
N GLY A 868 20.71 -20.62 -5.86
CA GLY A 868 19.97 -21.03 -4.67
C GLY A 868 20.66 -20.69 -3.35
N GLN A 869 21.94 -20.37 -3.37
CA GLN A 869 22.70 -19.97 -2.18
C GLN A 869 22.42 -18.48 -1.90
N GLY A 870 21.73 -18.20 -0.82
CA GLY A 870 21.26 -16.85 -0.53
C GLY A 870 21.29 -16.47 0.94
N PHE A 871 20.32 -15.68 1.34
CA PHE A 871 20.07 -15.15 2.67
C PHE A 871 20.14 -16.16 3.81
N GLU A 872 19.76 -17.37 3.53
CA GLU A 872 19.65 -18.48 4.48
C GLU A 872 21.00 -18.79 5.15
N HIS A 873 22.09 -18.65 4.42
CA HIS A 873 23.43 -18.94 4.97
C HIS A 873 23.88 -18.02 6.10
N ILE A 874 23.42 -16.77 6.15
CA ILE A 874 23.84 -15.87 7.24
C ILE A 874 23.18 -16.27 8.55
N LEU A 875 21.86 -16.53 8.51
CA LEU A 875 21.16 -17.00 9.70
C LEU A 875 21.60 -18.39 10.11
N ASP A 876 21.83 -19.30 9.15
CA ASP A 876 22.39 -20.63 9.42
C ASP A 876 23.78 -20.58 10.02
N ALA A 877 24.64 -19.66 9.58
CA ALA A 877 25.97 -19.49 10.15
C ALA A 877 25.89 -18.94 11.58
N ILE A 878 24.99 -17.97 11.83
CA ILE A 878 24.73 -17.43 13.16
C ILE A 878 24.17 -18.54 14.08
N ASP A 879 23.21 -19.32 13.61
CA ASP A 879 22.62 -20.42 14.38
C ASP A 879 23.61 -21.55 14.64
N LYS A 880 24.49 -21.89 13.72
CA LYS A 880 25.55 -22.88 13.91
C LYS A 880 26.58 -22.47 14.97
N GLN A 881 26.99 -21.21 14.98
CA GLN A 881 27.86 -20.68 16.04
C GLN A 881 27.21 -20.74 17.42
N GLN A 882 25.89 -20.67 17.48
CA GLN A 882 25.11 -20.64 18.73
C GLN A 882 24.72 -22.01 19.25
N LEU A 883 24.54 -23.00 18.37
CA LEU A 883 24.27 -24.41 18.77
C LEU A 883 25.43 -25.00 19.56
N GLU A 884 26.63 -24.41 19.47
CA GLU A 884 27.78 -24.81 20.29
C GLU A 884 27.72 -24.25 21.72
N THR A 885 26.85 -23.24 21.99
CA THR A 885 26.86 -22.51 23.28
C THR A 885 25.60 -22.56 24.12
N GLU A 886 24.40 -22.73 23.55
CA GLU A 886 23.15 -22.79 24.32
C GLU A 886 22.02 -23.54 23.60
N ARG A 887 21.24 -24.35 24.34
CA ARG A 887 20.04 -25.00 23.79
C ARG A 887 18.97 -23.97 23.48
N PRO A 888 18.42 -23.94 22.28
CA PRO A 888 17.33 -23.05 21.93
C PRO A 888 16.09 -23.45 22.70
N ILE A 889 15.46 -22.49 23.35
CA ILE A 889 14.17 -22.65 24.00
C ILE A 889 13.12 -22.48 22.90
N ARG A 890 12.44 -23.57 22.53
CA ARG A 890 11.31 -23.60 21.58
C ARG A 890 11.55 -22.84 20.27
N THR A 891 12.20 -23.45 19.35
CA THR A 891 12.51 -22.94 18.01
C THR A 891 11.41 -23.28 17.02
N SER A 892 11.40 -22.58 15.86
CA SER A 892 10.68 -23.03 14.67
C SER A 892 11.00 -24.50 14.33
N MET A 893 12.19 -24.99 14.64
CA MET A 893 12.55 -26.39 14.52
C MET A 893 11.62 -27.33 15.30
N GLU A 894 11.16 -26.99 16.52
CA GLU A 894 10.17 -27.82 17.20
C GLU A 894 8.80 -27.78 16.50
N ALA A 895 8.44 -26.65 15.91
CA ALA A 895 7.26 -26.59 15.07
C ALA A 895 7.47 -27.39 13.76
N ASP A 896 8.64 -27.30 13.14
CA ASP A 896 9.01 -28.06 11.92
C ASP A 896 9.20 -29.56 12.23
N MET A 897 9.74 -29.95 13.38
CA MET A 897 9.78 -31.36 13.83
C MET A 897 8.37 -31.93 14.00
N LEU A 898 7.43 -31.14 14.53
CA LEU A 898 6.02 -31.55 14.61
C LEU A 898 5.36 -31.66 13.22
N PHE A 899 5.85 -30.92 12.23
CA PHE A 899 5.45 -31.06 10.83
C PHE A 899 6.15 -32.23 10.17
N GLY A 900 7.44 -32.43 10.41
CA GLY A 900 8.22 -33.56 9.91
C GLY A 900 7.67 -34.89 10.43
N GLU A 901 7.33 -34.99 11.72
CA GLU A 901 6.67 -36.15 12.29
C GLU A 901 5.31 -36.44 11.66
N LYS A 902 4.55 -35.39 11.34
CA LYS A 902 3.26 -35.53 10.64
C LYS A 902 3.42 -35.91 9.18
N GLU A 903 4.40 -35.37 8.51
CA GLU A 903 4.74 -35.73 7.12
C GLU A 903 5.30 -37.14 7.05
N GLN A 904 6.15 -37.54 7.99
CA GLN A 904 6.65 -38.88 8.12
C GLN A 904 5.49 -39.87 8.44
N TRP A 905 4.58 -39.53 9.36
CA TRP A 905 3.39 -40.32 9.63
C TRP A 905 2.47 -40.45 8.41
N LEU A 906 2.27 -39.34 7.64
CA LEU A 906 1.50 -39.38 6.39
C LEU A 906 2.16 -40.24 5.31
N ARG A 907 3.49 -40.21 5.21
CA ARG A 907 4.24 -41.11 4.29
C ARG A 907 4.10 -42.56 4.71
N GLU A 908 4.28 -42.85 5.97
CA GLU A 908 4.08 -44.21 6.52
C GLU A 908 2.65 -44.73 6.31
N GLN A 909 1.64 -43.86 6.39
CA GLN A 909 0.24 -44.24 6.09
C GLN A 909 -0.02 -44.48 4.61
N LEU A 910 0.66 -43.73 3.74
CA LEU A 910 0.57 -43.91 2.27
C LEU A 910 1.29 -45.20 1.84
N GLU A 911 2.49 -45.45 2.36
CA GLU A 911 3.26 -46.65 2.07
C GLU A 911 2.55 -47.92 2.62
N ASN A 912 1.90 -47.83 3.78
CA ASN A 912 1.09 -48.93 4.30
C ASN A 912 -0.22 -49.16 3.52
N LYS A 913 -0.73 -48.16 2.82
CA LYS A 913 -1.88 -48.33 1.91
C LYS A 913 -1.52 -48.91 0.54
N GLU A 914 -0.29 -48.68 0.08
CA GLU A 914 0.20 -49.31 -1.14
C GLU A 914 0.66 -50.74 -0.92
N ALA A 915 0.88 -51.15 0.33
CA ALA A 915 1.22 -52.52 0.72
C ALA A 915 -0.01 -53.40 1.04
N MET A 916 -1.22 -52.82 1.05
CA MET A 916 -2.51 -53.54 1.16
C MET A 916 -3.20 -53.59 -0.22
#